data_82f5a2b510a480eeaaa645a5ca7cdbbe
#
_entry.id   82f5a2b510a480eeaaa645a5ca7cdbbe
#
_cell.length_a   1.000
_cell.length_b   1.000
_cell.length_c   1.000
_cell.angle_alpha   90.00
_cell.angle_beta   90.00
_cell.angle_gamma   90.00
#
_symmetry.space_group_name_H-M   'P 1'
#
loop_
_entity.id
_entity.type
_entity.pdbx_description
1 polymer ?
#
loop_
_entity_poly.entity_id
_entity_poly.type
_entity_poly.pdbx_seq_one_letter_code
_entity_poly.pdbx_strand_id
1 'polypeptide(L)'
;MGALQWLALTVAAASAASALTPEQMISAPRRTEVIPNPSGDTGLFSTSQYSFDTHSSDTWWSLIDLDSGDTKALTDDSNVSEMIWLGSDSSTVLYINSTNAQIPGGVELWIADTSDFANGYKAASLSANFLGIKSVVTDSGDVKYILRGKSLPNGTAYNDQLATPLPSSARIYDSIFVRHWDTYLTPISHAIFSGTLQSSASEDGKVQYSSTGTLENLVNPVKGAESPFPPFGGNSDYDLSPDGNWVAFKSKAPELPLANNTASYIYLVPHDGSAKAFAINGPDSPATPEGIEGDSSNPVFSPNSDKLAYFQMADREYESDRRMLYVYTIGSDQTIPSLAKDWDRSPDTVKWVDQDNLVVTSEDLARTRLFSLPVDAGDDFKPTNFTDGGSVSAYYVLPDSTLLVTASAFWSSWNVYTASPDQSVIKTLALANEIDPELSGLGPADIDEFYYDGNWTTLHSWIIYPEGFDKSKTYPLVFYIHGGPQSATTDSWSTRWNLKVFADQGYVVVAPNPTGSTGFGQKLTNAIQSDWGGAPYDDLVKAWQYVHDNFDFIDTDNSVAAGASYGAFMITWIQGSEFGRKFKALVSHDGPFVGDAMIETDELWFIEHDFNGTFWETRDAYHNTDASGPERVLQFSTPQLVIHSDNDYRIPVSAGIGLFNVLQERGVPSRFLNFPDEDHWVTKQENSLVWHQQVLGWLNRYSGVEEANPDAVSLDDTINPVVNINA
;
A
#
# COMPACT_ATOMS: atom_id res chain seq x y z
N MET A 1 -40.43 6.65 11.26
CA MET A 1 -41.01 7.41 10.13
C MET A 1 -40.46 8.81 10.18
N GLY A 2 -39.42 9.05 9.47
CA GLY A 2 -38.82 10.37 9.23
C GLY A 2 -38.13 10.30 7.87
N ALA A 3 -38.85 10.71 6.83
CA ALA A 3 -38.33 10.79 5.48
C ALA A 3 -37.35 11.96 5.39
N LEU A 4 -36.09 11.70 5.21
CA LEU A 4 -35.11 12.71 4.76
C LEU A 4 -35.34 12.94 3.26
N GLN A 5 -35.91 14.09 2.94
CA GLN A 5 -35.91 14.64 1.59
C GLN A 5 -34.52 15.26 1.34
N TRP A 6 -33.72 14.64 0.48
CA TRP A 6 -32.54 15.26 -0.08
C TRP A 6 -32.99 16.22 -1.19
N LEU A 7 -32.84 17.52 -0.93
CA LEU A 7 -32.94 18.57 -1.96
C LEU A 7 -31.68 18.49 -2.82
N ALA A 8 -31.86 18.15 -4.08
CA ALA A 8 -30.87 18.43 -5.12
C ALA A 8 -30.80 19.96 -5.28
N LEU A 9 -29.81 20.60 -4.67
CA LEU A 9 -29.45 21.96 -5.01
C LEU A 9 -28.32 21.88 -6.06
N THR A 10 -28.69 22.00 -7.34
CA THR A 10 -27.79 22.43 -8.38
C THR A 10 -27.47 23.92 -8.16
N VAL A 11 -26.46 24.22 -7.39
CA VAL A 11 -25.82 25.53 -7.38
C VAL A 11 -24.54 25.38 -8.21
N ALA A 12 -24.62 25.75 -9.47
CA ALA A 12 -23.43 26.08 -10.24
C ALA A 12 -22.91 27.44 -9.72
N ALA A 13 -22.26 27.43 -8.58
CA ALA A 13 -21.32 28.47 -8.19
C ALA A 13 -19.98 27.97 -8.75
N ALA A 14 -19.37 28.73 -9.66
CA ALA A 14 -17.95 28.62 -9.91
C ALA A 14 -17.28 28.96 -8.56
N SER A 15 -17.00 27.95 -7.74
CA SER A 15 -16.11 28.10 -6.61
C SER A 15 -14.77 28.49 -7.19
N ALA A 16 -14.21 29.61 -6.74
CA ALA A 16 -12.78 29.81 -6.93
C ALA A 16 -12.09 28.57 -6.39
N ALA A 17 -11.26 27.93 -7.19
CA ALA A 17 -10.44 26.81 -6.72
C ALA A 17 -9.72 27.27 -5.45
N SER A 18 -9.74 26.46 -4.42
CA SER A 18 -9.08 26.76 -3.15
C SER A 18 -7.91 25.82 -2.96
N ALA A 19 -6.82 26.32 -2.38
CA ALA A 19 -5.67 25.53 -2.00
C ALA A 19 -6.11 24.31 -1.15
N LEU A 20 -5.55 23.11 -1.44
CA LEU A 20 -5.87 21.89 -0.73
C LEU A 20 -5.29 21.93 0.70
N THR A 21 -6.16 21.88 1.70
CA THR A 21 -5.73 21.85 3.11
C THR A 21 -5.53 20.41 3.61
N PRO A 22 -4.76 20.21 4.71
CA PRO A 22 -4.68 18.91 5.38
C PRO A 22 -6.04 18.35 5.77
N GLU A 23 -6.93 19.17 6.35
CA GLU A 23 -8.27 18.77 6.77
C GLU A 23 -9.10 18.28 5.57
N GLN A 24 -9.10 19.02 4.46
CA GLN A 24 -9.79 18.61 3.24
C GLN A 24 -9.25 17.30 2.67
N MET A 25 -7.93 17.15 2.62
CA MET A 25 -7.29 15.92 2.14
C MET A 25 -7.62 14.71 3.04
N ILE A 26 -7.63 14.88 4.37
CA ILE A 26 -7.93 13.80 5.32
C ILE A 26 -9.41 13.44 5.32
N SER A 27 -10.30 14.43 5.26
CA SER A 27 -11.76 14.26 5.27
C SER A 27 -12.37 13.98 3.90
N ALA A 28 -11.58 14.04 2.82
CA ALA A 28 -12.05 13.66 1.50
C ALA A 28 -12.52 12.19 1.47
N PRO A 29 -13.60 11.87 0.74
CA PRO A 29 -14.10 10.50 0.65
C PRO A 29 -13.04 9.54 0.11
N ARG A 30 -12.82 8.43 0.81
CA ARG A 30 -11.92 7.34 0.43
C ARG A 30 -12.73 6.19 -0.13
N ARG A 31 -12.54 5.89 -1.42
CA ARG A 31 -13.28 4.86 -2.13
C ARG A 31 -12.40 3.66 -2.41
N THR A 32 -12.99 2.46 -2.31
CA THR A 32 -12.33 1.22 -2.73
C THR A 32 -12.32 1.11 -4.25
N GLU A 33 -11.66 0.06 -4.75
CA GLU A 33 -11.81 -0.35 -6.15
C GLU A 33 -13.28 -0.65 -6.49
N VAL A 34 -13.61 -0.48 -7.75
CA VAL A 34 -14.94 -0.83 -8.28
C VAL A 34 -14.92 -2.28 -8.77
N ILE A 35 -15.73 -3.13 -8.12
CA ILE A 35 -15.87 -4.56 -8.43
C ILE A 35 -17.05 -4.73 -9.39
N PRO A 36 -16.85 -5.09 -10.67
CA PRO A 36 -17.94 -5.25 -11.62
C PRO A 36 -18.77 -6.49 -11.30
N ASN A 37 -20.06 -6.42 -11.56
CA ASN A 37 -20.93 -7.59 -11.54
C ASN A 37 -20.64 -8.51 -12.74
N PRO A 38 -21.14 -9.76 -12.73
CA PRO A 38 -20.89 -10.71 -13.83
C PRO A 38 -21.37 -10.29 -15.21
N SER A 39 -22.37 -9.41 -15.33
CA SER A 39 -22.81 -8.84 -16.62
C SER A 39 -21.94 -7.68 -17.12
N GLY A 40 -21.13 -7.08 -16.24
CA GLY A 40 -20.26 -5.95 -16.59
C GLY A 40 -21.00 -4.63 -16.79
N ASP A 41 -22.20 -4.48 -16.27
CA ASP A 41 -23.00 -3.26 -16.38
C ASP A 41 -23.07 -2.44 -15.08
N THR A 42 -22.76 -3.05 -13.94
CA THR A 42 -22.85 -2.42 -12.60
C THR A 42 -21.58 -2.74 -11.81
N GLY A 43 -21.01 -1.76 -11.15
CA GLY A 43 -19.90 -1.92 -10.23
C GLY A 43 -20.31 -1.69 -8.78
N LEU A 44 -19.64 -2.36 -7.85
CA LEU A 44 -19.82 -2.26 -6.41
C LEU A 44 -18.56 -1.64 -5.79
N PHE A 45 -18.72 -0.68 -4.89
CA PHE A 45 -17.61 -0.08 -4.12
C PHE A 45 -18.07 0.43 -2.76
N SER A 46 -17.14 0.52 -1.81
CA SER A 46 -17.40 1.19 -0.54
C SER A 46 -16.75 2.57 -0.50
N THR A 47 -17.29 3.43 0.33
CA THR A 47 -16.74 4.75 0.64
C THR A 47 -16.62 4.90 2.14
N SER A 48 -15.50 5.42 2.61
CA SER A 48 -15.29 5.84 4.00
C SER A 48 -14.94 7.31 4.02
N GLN A 49 -15.58 8.09 4.90
CA GLN A 49 -15.32 9.51 5.05
C GLN A 49 -15.18 9.88 6.51
N TYR A 50 -14.07 10.52 6.85
CA TYR A 50 -13.78 10.98 8.20
C TYR A 50 -14.38 12.37 8.45
N SER A 51 -14.91 12.57 9.66
CA SER A 51 -15.41 13.86 10.12
C SER A 51 -14.67 14.32 11.36
N PHE A 52 -14.02 15.47 11.30
CA PHE A 52 -13.41 16.11 12.45
C PHE A 52 -14.43 16.66 13.48
N ASP A 53 -15.69 16.86 13.09
CA ASP A 53 -16.75 17.28 14.00
C ASP A 53 -17.20 16.15 14.94
N THR A 54 -17.23 14.93 14.42
CA THR A 54 -17.67 13.73 15.17
C THR A 54 -16.52 12.84 15.62
N HIS A 55 -15.30 13.09 15.16
CA HIS A 55 -14.08 12.27 15.38
C HIS A 55 -14.28 10.80 15.00
N SER A 56 -14.99 10.55 13.90
CA SER A 56 -15.35 9.22 13.44
C SER A 56 -15.45 9.16 11.92
N SER A 57 -15.39 7.95 11.38
CA SER A 57 -15.62 7.70 9.97
C SER A 57 -17.01 7.10 9.75
N ASP A 58 -17.73 7.63 8.79
CA ASP A 58 -18.90 6.99 8.21
C ASP A 58 -18.47 6.10 7.04
N THR A 59 -19.09 4.94 6.89
CA THR A 59 -18.84 4.00 5.79
C THR A 59 -20.15 3.58 5.16
N TRP A 60 -20.18 3.55 3.83
CA TRP A 60 -21.35 3.09 3.08
C TRP A 60 -20.92 2.36 1.80
N TRP A 61 -21.82 1.51 1.29
CA TRP A 61 -21.67 0.82 0.02
C TRP A 61 -22.52 1.44 -1.06
N SER A 62 -21.99 1.48 -2.27
CA SER A 62 -22.65 2.07 -3.44
C SER A 62 -22.50 1.19 -4.65
N LEU A 63 -23.44 1.36 -5.59
CA LEU A 63 -23.37 0.85 -6.95
C LEU A 63 -23.01 2.00 -7.89
N ILE A 64 -22.27 1.67 -8.95
CA ILE A 64 -21.99 2.55 -10.09
C ILE A 64 -22.46 1.87 -11.37
N ASP A 65 -23.23 2.56 -12.19
CA ASP A 65 -23.59 2.12 -13.51
C ASP A 65 -22.38 2.28 -14.45
N LEU A 66 -21.93 1.19 -15.06
CA LEU A 66 -20.70 1.18 -15.87
C LEU A 66 -20.92 1.74 -17.29
N ASP A 67 -22.16 2.07 -17.65
CA ASP A 67 -22.45 2.80 -18.88
C ASP A 67 -22.57 4.31 -18.66
N SER A 68 -23.20 4.79 -17.60
CA SER A 68 -23.39 6.23 -17.37
C SER A 68 -22.34 6.85 -16.40
N GLY A 69 -21.80 6.07 -15.48
CA GLY A 69 -21.01 6.56 -14.33
C GLY A 69 -21.88 7.01 -13.16
N ASP A 70 -23.21 6.91 -13.25
CA ASP A 70 -24.14 7.30 -12.18
C ASP A 70 -23.98 6.39 -10.97
N THR A 71 -23.95 6.97 -9.76
CA THR A 71 -23.81 6.23 -8.52
C THR A 71 -25.12 6.19 -7.73
N LYS A 72 -25.35 5.08 -7.02
CA LYS A 72 -26.50 4.87 -6.16
C LYS A 72 -26.06 4.23 -4.83
N ALA A 73 -26.43 4.85 -3.70
CA ALA A 73 -26.23 4.24 -2.38
C ALA A 73 -26.97 2.90 -2.27
N LEU A 74 -26.30 1.88 -1.75
CA LEU A 74 -26.85 0.55 -1.50
C LEU A 74 -27.19 0.37 -0.02
N THR A 75 -26.25 0.64 0.88
CA THR A 75 -26.44 0.57 2.34
C THR A 75 -25.44 1.46 3.08
N ASP A 76 -25.89 2.06 4.18
CA ASP A 76 -25.09 2.81 5.14
C ASP A 76 -24.89 2.05 6.47
N ASP A 77 -25.18 0.74 6.49
CA ASP A 77 -24.88 -0.11 7.64
C ASP A 77 -23.35 -0.30 7.78
N SER A 78 -22.77 0.39 8.74
CA SER A 78 -21.34 0.33 9.04
C SER A 78 -20.83 -1.06 9.49
N ASN A 79 -21.74 -1.99 9.81
CA ASN A 79 -21.38 -3.37 10.10
C ASN A 79 -21.11 -4.21 8.84
N VAL A 80 -21.46 -3.72 7.65
CA VAL A 80 -21.13 -4.38 6.38
C VAL A 80 -19.67 -4.09 6.05
N SER A 81 -18.76 -5.02 6.39
CA SER A 81 -17.32 -4.83 6.29
C SER A 81 -16.78 -5.18 4.91
N GLU A 82 -17.31 -6.20 4.28
CA GLU A 82 -16.92 -6.68 2.94
C GLU A 82 -18.14 -7.14 2.15
N MET A 83 -18.13 -6.94 0.82
CA MET A 83 -19.19 -7.35 -0.07
C MET A 83 -18.63 -7.78 -1.42
N ILE A 84 -19.13 -8.90 -1.95
CA ILE A 84 -18.76 -9.45 -3.26
C ILE A 84 -20.03 -9.87 -4.02
N TRP A 85 -19.95 -9.91 -5.36
CA TRP A 85 -20.99 -10.50 -6.19
C TRP A 85 -21.03 -12.01 -6.01
N LEU A 86 -22.23 -12.60 -6.02
CA LEU A 86 -22.43 -14.03 -5.81
C LEU A 86 -22.85 -14.73 -7.11
N GLY A 87 -21.99 -15.59 -7.62
CA GLY A 87 -22.26 -16.40 -8.80
C GLY A 87 -22.40 -15.60 -10.09
N SER A 88 -23.16 -16.12 -11.04
CA SER A 88 -23.43 -15.48 -12.34
C SER A 88 -24.65 -14.56 -12.32
N ASP A 89 -25.37 -14.47 -11.19
CA ASP A 89 -26.47 -13.53 -11.00
C ASP A 89 -25.90 -12.13 -10.77
N SER A 90 -26.26 -11.21 -11.65
CA SER A 90 -25.74 -9.84 -11.63
C SER A 90 -26.38 -8.93 -10.57
N SER A 91 -27.30 -9.45 -9.74
CA SER A 91 -27.97 -8.68 -8.68
C SER A 91 -27.73 -9.19 -7.27
N THR A 92 -27.23 -10.42 -7.10
CA THR A 92 -27.04 -11.02 -5.77
C THR A 92 -25.64 -10.76 -5.22
N VAL A 93 -25.57 -10.34 -3.96
CA VAL A 93 -24.32 -10.12 -3.23
C VAL A 93 -24.22 -11.02 -1.99
N LEU A 94 -22.99 -11.44 -1.68
CA LEU A 94 -22.59 -12.08 -0.43
C LEU A 94 -21.74 -11.07 0.34
N TYR A 95 -22.08 -10.85 1.62
CA TYR A 95 -21.35 -9.88 2.43
C TYR A 95 -21.10 -10.38 3.86
N ILE A 96 -20.07 -9.79 4.46
CA ILE A 96 -19.71 -10.01 5.87
C ILE A 96 -20.33 -8.90 6.71
N ASN A 97 -21.16 -9.29 7.67
CA ASN A 97 -21.58 -8.41 8.75
C ASN A 97 -20.63 -8.64 9.95
N SER A 98 -19.94 -7.58 10.37
CA SER A 98 -18.93 -7.60 11.43
C SER A 98 -19.50 -7.78 12.83
N THR A 99 -20.84 -7.82 12.98
CA THR A 99 -21.52 -8.11 14.23
C THR A 99 -22.13 -9.51 14.21
N ASN A 100 -22.03 -10.21 15.33
CA ASN A 100 -22.67 -11.49 15.54
C ASN A 100 -23.38 -11.47 16.90
N ALA A 101 -24.69 -11.38 16.88
CA ALA A 101 -25.50 -11.28 18.10
C ALA A 101 -25.37 -12.51 19.04
N GLN A 102 -24.92 -13.65 18.52
CA GLN A 102 -24.78 -14.91 19.26
C GLN A 102 -23.36 -15.18 19.75
N ILE A 103 -22.35 -14.69 19.00
CA ILE A 103 -20.94 -14.98 19.26
C ILE A 103 -20.18 -13.64 19.29
N PRO A 104 -19.86 -13.10 20.49
CA PRO A 104 -19.01 -11.90 20.58
C PRO A 104 -17.69 -12.08 19.81
N GLY A 105 -17.30 -11.11 19.01
CA GLY A 105 -16.09 -11.19 18.16
C GLY A 105 -16.21 -12.11 16.95
N GLY A 106 -17.36 -12.72 16.72
CA GLY A 106 -17.67 -13.46 15.50
C GLY A 106 -18.28 -12.56 14.43
N VAL A 107 -18.37 -13.07 13.20
CA VAL A 107 -19.02 -12.40 12.06
C VAL A 107 -20.16 -13.25 11.50
N GLU A 108 -20.99 -12.65 10.67
CA GLU A 108 -22.06 -13.33 9.96
C GLU A 108 -21.91 -13.16 8.45
N LEU A 109 -22.22 -14.23 7.69
CA LEU A 109 -22.36 -14.17 6.24
C LEU A 109 -23.83 -13.94 5.89
N TRP A 110 -24.07 -12.92 5.07
CA TRP A 110 -25.39 -12.54 4.62
C TRP A 110 -25.47 -12.52 3.11
N ILE A 111 -26.66 -12.78 2.57
CA ILE A 111 -26.95 -12.73 1.13
C ILE A 111 -28.13 -11.79 0.91
N ALA A 112 -28.01 -10.91 -0.07
CA ALA A 112 -29.04 -9.95 -0.44
C ALA A 112 -29.08 -9.71 -1.95
N ASP A 113 -30.24 -9.32 -2.44
CA ASP A 113 -30.41 -8.76 -3.79
C ASP A 113 -30.16 -7.24 -3.73
N THR A 114 -29.36 -6.70 -4.62
CA THR A 114 -29.02 -5.26 -4.64
C THR A 114 -30.23 -4.35 -4.92
N SER A 115 -31.29 -4.89 -5.51
CA SER A 115 -32.54 -4.17 -5.70
C SER A 115 -33.45 -4.14 -4.45
N ASP A 116 -33.21 -5.04 -3.49
CA ASP A 116 -33.98 -5.23 -2.25
C ASP A 116 -33.05 -5.61 -1.08
N PHE A 117 -31.96 -4.86 -0.91
CA PHE A 117 -30.88 -5.16 0.03
C PHE A 117 -31.35 -5.31 1.47
N ALA A 118 -32.34 -4.52 1.90
CA ALA A 118 -32.87 -4.54 3.26
C ALA A 118 -33.56 -5.88 3.65
N ASN A 119 -33.97 -6.68 2.68
CA ASN A 119 -34.57 -8.00 2.87
C ASN A 119 -33.55 -9.15 2.71
N GLY A 120 -32.27 -8.87 2.83
CA GLY A 120 -31.22 -9.88 2.91
C GLY A 120 -31.42 -10.85 4.06
N TYR A 121 -30.82 -12.04 3.95
CA TYR A 121 -30.92 -13.07 4.98
C TYR A 121 -29.52 -13.59 5.38
N LYS A 122 -29.43 -14.07 6.63
CA LYS A 122 -28.24 -14.67 7.18
C LYS A 122 -28.04 -16.10 6.65
N ALA A 123 -26.90 -16.35 6.00
CA ALA A 123 -26.49 -17.66 5.49
C ALA A 123 -25.62 -18.44 6.48
N ALA A 124 -24.79 -17.75 7.28
CA ALA A 124 -23.91 -18.38 8.27
C ALA A 124 -23.64 -17.46 9.47
N SER A 125 -23.30 -18.09 10.63
CA SER A 125 -22.67 -17.46 11.79
C SER A 125 -21.30 -18.07 11.99
N LEU A 126 -20.25 -17.25 12.05
CA LEU A 126 -18.86 -17.68 12.18
C LEU A 126 -18.30 -17.29 13.54
N SER A 127 -17.39 -18.13 14.08
CA SER A 127 -16.97 -18.09 15.48
C SER A 127 -15.87 -17.08 15.81
N ALA A 128 -15.31 -16.40 14.82
CA ALA A 128 -14.22 -15.45 14.98
C ALA A 128 -14.36 -14.31 13.96
N ASN A 129 -13.47 -13.33 14.04
CA ASN A 129 -13.36 -12.26 13.06
C ASN A 129 -12.68 -12.79 11.79
N PHE A 130 -13.48 -13.01 10.75
CA PHE A 130 -13.03 -13.43 9.43
C PHE A 130 -13.25 -12.31 8.42
N LEU A 131 -12.32 -12.21 7.47
CA LEU A 131 -12.28 -11.22 6.39
C LEU A 131 -11.79 -11.86 5.09
N GLY A 132 -11.76 -11.10 4.00
CA GLY A 132 -11.13 -11.50 2.74
C GLY A 132 -11.88 -12.60 2.03
N ILE A 133 -13.21 -12.48 1.95
CA ILE A 133 -14.06 -13.51 1.34
C ILE A 133 -13.82 -13.62 -0.17
N LYS A 134 -13.57 -14.87 -0.63
CA LYS A 134 -13.68 -15.25 -2.04
C LYS A 134 -14.64 -16.41 -2.16
N SER A 135 -15.48 -16.41 -3.18
CA SER A 135 -16.50 -17.47 -3.36
C SER A 135 -16.72 -17.84 -4.82
N VAL A 136 -17.21 -19.03 -5.01
CA VAL A 136 -17.65 -19.56 -6.31
C VAL A 136 -18.92 -20.36 -6.13
N VAL A 137 -19.86 -20.23 -7.05
CA VAL A 137 -21.03 -21.10 -7.14
C VAL A 137 -20.66 -22.28 -8.02
N THR A 138 -20.72 -23.50 -7.47
CA THR A 138 -20.37 -24.73 -8.16
C THR A 138 -21.48 -25.21 -9.10
N ASP A 139 -21.20 -26.18 -9.94
CA ASP A 139 -22.19 -26.82 -10.82
C ASP A 139 -23.36 -27.46 -10.05
N SER A 140 -23.14 -27.86 -8.79
CA SER A 140 -24.22 -28.37 -7.90
C SER A 140 -25.15 -27.25 -7.41
N GLY A 141 -24.78 -26.00 -7.60
CA GLY A 141 -25.48 -24.81 -7.10
C GLY A 141 -25.06 -24.41 -5.67
N ASP A 142 -24.15 -25.12 -5.01
CA ASP A 142 -23.63 -24.75 -3.70
C ASP A 142 -22.56 -23.65 -3.82
N VAL A 143 -22.39 -22.86 -2.77
CA VAL A 143 -21.34 -21.85 -2.71
C VAL A 143 -20.16 -22.36 -1.92
N LYS A 144 -19.03 -22.56 -2.58
CA LYS A 144 -17.74 -22.75 -1.92
C LYS A 144 -17.10 -21.41 -1.66
N TYR A 145 -16.56 -21.20 -0.46
CA TYR A 145 -15.91 -19.93 -0.10
C TYR A 145 -14.68 -20.16 0.74
N ILE A 146 -13.79 -19.18 0.73
CA ILE A 146 -12.62 -19.09 1.60
C ILE A 146 -12.59 -17.73 2.28
N LEU A 147 -11.99 -17.71 3.48
CA LEU A 147 -11.85 -16.53 4.35
C LEU A 147 -10.48 -16.56 5.01
N ARG A 148 -9.92 -15.40 5.28
CA ARG A 148 -8.75 -15.27 6.16
C ARG A 148 -9.19 -14.99 7.59
N GLY A 149 -8.44 -15.53 8.57
CA GLY A 149 -8.68 -15.28 9.99
C GLY A 149 -7.47 -15.66 10.81
N LYS A 150 -7.51 -15.37 12.11
CA LYS A 150 -6.46 -15.79 13.04
C LYS A 150 -6.70 -17.22 13.52
N SER A 151 -5.62 -17.94 13.75
CA SER A 151 -5.60 -19.36 14.14
C SER A 151 -4.75 -19.58 15.38
N LEU A 152 -5.26 -20.43 16.30
CA LEU A 152 -4.46 -21.02 17.36
C LEU A 152 -3.50 -22.08 16.80
N PRO A 153 -2.42 -22.46 17.52
CA PRO A 153 -1.48 -23.49 17.08
C PRO A 153 -2.10 -24.87 16.80
N ASN A 154 -3.28 -25.12 17.34
CA ASN A 154 -4.04 -26.37 17.09
C ASN A 154 -4.94 -26.31 15.84
N GLY A 155 -4.90 -25.20 15.09
CA GLY A 155 -5.68 -24.97 13.88
C GLY A 155 -7.08 -24.39 14.11
N THR A 156 -7.53 -24.24 15.36
CA THR A 156 -8.82 -23.64 15.66
C THR A 156 -8.79 -22.13 15.40
N ALA A 157 -9.86 -21.58 14.83
CA ALA A 157 -10.00 -20.14 14.66
C ALA A 157 -9.89 -19.41 16.00
N TYR A 158 -9.09 -18.34 16.02
CA TYR A 158 -8.89 -17.53 17.21
C TYR A 158 -9.88 -16.37 17.25
N ASN A 159 -10.54 -16.25 18.41
CA ASN A 159 -11.45 -15.15 18.70
C ASN A 159 -10.91 -14.41 19.93
N ASP A 160 -10.47 -13.18 19.74
CA ASP A 160 -9.84 -12.34 20.76
C ASP A 160 -10.80 -11.95 21.89
N GLN A 161 -12.09 -11.74 21.58
CA GLN A 161 -13.11 -11.38 22.56
C GLN A 161 -13.46 -12.56 23.51
N LEU A 162 -13.21 -13.78 23.06
CA LEU A 162 -13.41 -15.00 23.87
C LEU A 162 -12.11 -15.49 24.52
N ALA A 163 -10.98 -14.86 24.24
CA ALA A 163 -9.69 -15.26 24.78
C ALA A 163 -9.59 -14.99 26.28
N THR A 164 -9.06 -15.96 27.01
CA THR A 164 -8.78 -15.76 28.43
C THR A 164 -7.44 -15.03 28.58
N PRO A 165 -7.40 -13.87 29.26
CA PRO A 165 -6.14 -13.15 29.52
C PRO A 165 -5.14 -14.02 30.28
N LEU A 166 -3.88 -14.00 29.84
CA LEU A 166 -2.81 -14.69 30.56
C LEU A 166 -2.52 -13.98 31.89
N PRO A 167 -2.16 -14.72 32.96
CA PRO A 167 -1.82 -14.14 34.25
C PRO A 167 -0.55 -13.27 34.23
N SER A 168 0.32 -13.46 33.26
CA SER A 168 1.57 -12.72 33.08
C SER A 168 1.63 -12.08 31.70
N SER A 169 2.17 -10.87 31.62
CA SER A 169 2.49 -10.18 30.38
C SER A 169 3.89 -10.52 29.81
N ALA A 170 4.65 -11.41 30.50
CA ALA A 170 5.97 -11.81 30.04
C ALA A 170 5.91 -12.55 28.70
N ARG A 171 6.83 -12.23 27.80
CA ARG A 171 7.02 -12.87 26.51
C ARG A 171 8.39 -13.54 26.50
N ILE A 172 8.49 -14.72 25.91
CA ILE A 172 9.73 -15.51 25.81
C ILE A 172 9.91 -15.89 24.34
N TYR A 173 11.07 -15.59 23.79
CA TYR A 173 11.41 -15.87 22.39
C TYR A 173 12.72 -16.64 22.35
N ASP A 174 12.73 -17.76 21.60
CA ASP A 174 13.90 -18.60 21.34
C ASP A 174 14.39 -18.44 19.89
N SER A 175 13.70 -17.62 19.10
CA SER A 175 14.01 -17.35 17.69
C SER A 175 13.55 -15.95 17.30
N ILE A 176 14.04 -15.44 16.16
CA ILE A 176 13.54 -14.23 15.52
C ILE A 176 12.41 -14.61 14.52
N PHE A 177 11.38 -13.78 14.32
CA PHE A 177 11.22 -12.42 14.90
C PHE A 177 10.88 -12.41 16.38
N VAL A 178 11.22 -11.32 17.06
CA VAL A 178 10.63 -10.95 18.34
C VAL A 178 9.41 -10.07 18.12
N ARG A 179 9.51 -9.18 17.18
CA ARG A 179 8.49 -8.20 16.78
C ARG A 179 8.61 -7.98 15.28
N HIS A 180 7.52 -7.56 14.65
CA HIS A 180 7.47 -7.25 13.23
C HIS A 180 6.56 -6.06 12.99
N TRP A 181 7.03 -5.05 12.29
CA TRP A 181 6.38 -3.81 11.95
C TRP A 181 5.92 -2.99 13.17
N ASP A 182 4.78 -3.30 13.77
CA ASP A 182 4.15 -2.63 14.92
C ASP A 182 3.78 -3.59 16.05
N THR A 183 3.98 -4.90 15.85
CA THR A 183 3.42 -5.93 16.72
C THR A 183 4.48 -6.91 17.20
N TYR A 184 4.43 -7.24 18.49
CA TYR A 184 5.19 -8.37 19.04
C TYR A 184 4.55 -9.70 18.63
N LEU A 185 5.37 -10.64 18.14
CA LEU A 185 4.87 -11.95 17.72
C LEU A 185 4.27 -12.73 18.87
N THR A 186 3.22 -13.47 18.56
CA THR A 186 2.52 -14.37 19.46
C THR A 186 2.40 -15.74 18.79
N PRO A 187 2.00 -16.81 19.50
CA PRO A 187 1.73 -18.10 18.88
C PRO A 187 0.49 -18.15 17.97
N ILE A 188 -0.24 -17.03 17.86
CA ILE A 188 -1.40 -16.91 16.99
C ILE A 188 -0.91 -16.48 15.61
N SER A 189 -1.29 -17.24 14.58
CA SER A 189 -0.92 -17.01 13.19
C SER A 189 -2.16 -16.73 12.33
N HIS A 190 -1.95 -16.18 11.13
CA HIS A 190 -3.01 -16.05 10.13
C HIS A 190 -3.19 -17.35 9.36
N ALA A 191 -4.43 -17.65 8.98
CA ALA A 191 -4.76 -18.81 8.19
C ALA A 191 -5.92 -18.55 7.22
N ILE A 192 -5.99 -19.39 6.17
CA ILE A 192 -7.11 -19.45 5.24
C ILE A 192 -8.03 -20.55 5.69
N PHE A 193 -9.30 -20.23 5.82
CA PHE A 193 -10.36 -21.14 6.20
C PHE A 193 -11.31 -21.33 5.03
N SER A 194 -11.72 -22.56 4.77
CA SER A 194 -12.71 -22.87 3.75
C SER A 194 -14.05 -23.31 4.34
N GLY A 195 -15.13 -23.04 3.63
CA GLY A 195 -16.47 -23.42 4.00
C GLY A 195 -17.39 -23.60 2.79
N THR A 196 -18.57 -24.14 3.03
CA THR A 196 -19.59 -24.35 2.00
C THR A 196 -20.96 -23.86 2.50
N LEU A 197 -21.66 -23.12 1.67
CA LEU A 197 -23.07 -22.83 1.84
C LEU A 197 -23.85 -23.74 0.89
N GLN A 198 -24.72 -24.59 1.44
CA GLN A 198 -25.61 -25.46 0.67
C GLN A 198 -26.78 -24.70 0.11
N SER A 199 -27.08 -24.93 -1.15
CA SER A 199 -28.26 -24.42 -1.81
C SER A 199 -29.51 -25.23 -1.44
N SER A 200 -30.62 -24.53 -1.27
CA SER A 200 -31.92 -25.12 -1.06
C SER A 200 -33.00 -24.27 -1.72
N ALA A 201 -34.10 -24.88 -2.16
CA ALA A 201 -35.27 -24.14 -2.63
C ALA A 201 -36.07 -23.64 -1.43
N SER A 202 -36.38 -22.34 -1.41
CA SER A 202 -37.33 -21.76 -0.44
C SER A 202 -38.77 -22.06 -0.85
N GLU A 203 -39.73 -21.74 0.05
CA GLU A 203 -41.17 -21.97 -0.18
C GLU A 203 -41.72 -21.21 -1.42
N ASP A 204 -41.10 -20.07 -1.77
CA ASP A 204 -41.45 -19.27 -2.95
C ASP A 204 -40.65 -19.66 -4.20
N GLY A 205 -39.83 -20.74 -4.11
CA GLY A 205 -39.05 -21.27 -5.22
C GLY A 205 -37.73 -20.57 -5.51
N LYS A 206 -37.32 -19.58 -4.66
CA LYS A 206 -36.00 -18.95 -4.77
C LYS A 206 -34.91 -19.85 -4.17
N VAL A 207 -33.67 -19.71 -4.66
CA VAL A 207 -32.51 -20.36 -4.06
C VAL A 207 -32.14 -19.62 -2.76
N GLN A 208 -31.98 -20.40 -1.70
CA GLN A 208 -31.42 -19.93 -0.43
C GLN A 208 -30.20 -20.75 -0.06
N TYR A 209 -29.27 -20.13 0.65
CA TYR A 209 -28.02 -20.72 1.04
C TYR A 209 -27.91 -20.78 2.57
N SER A 210 -27.35 -21.87 3.09
CA SER A 210 -27.09 -22.02 4.52
C SER A 210 -25.80 -22.81 4.76
N SER A 211 -25.09 -22.45 5.85
CA SER A 211 -23.83 -23.13 6.22
C SER A 211 -24.05 -24.59 6.58
N THR A 212 -23.10 -25.46 6.17
CA THR A 212 -23.13 -26.90 6.45
C THR A 212 -22.39 -27.33 7.71
N GLY A 213 -21.61 -26.41 8.34
CA GLY A 213 -20.83 -26.81 9.49
C GLY A 213 -19.63 -25.93 9.83
N THR A 214 -18.58 -26.57 10.35
CA THR A 214 -17.32 -25.93 10.75
C THR A 214 -16.46 -25.59 9.55
N LEU A 215 -15.71 -24.48 9.67
CA LEU A 215 -14.68 -24.13 8.69
C LEU A 215 -13.47 -25.07 8.81
N GLU A 216 -12.85 -25.39 7.67
CA GLU A 216 -11.59 -26.13 7.60
C GLU A 216 -10.40 -25.16 7.49
N ASN A 217 -9.38 -25.31 8.35
CA ASN A 217 -8.15 -24.53 8.28
C ASN A 217 -7.18 -25.19 7.29
N LEU A 218 -6.95 -24.54 6.16
CA LEU A 218 -6.15 -25.09 5.07
C LEU A 218 -4.63 -24.88 5.25
N VAL A 219 -4.21 -23.96 6.10
CA VAL A 219 -2.80 -23.59 6.31
C VAL A 219 -2.15 -24.41 7.43
N ASN A 220 -2.84 -24.61 8.55
CA ASN A 220 -2.32 -25.28 9.75
C ASN A 220 -1.70 -26.68 9.52
N PRO A 221 -2.16 -27.50 8.55
CA PRO A 221 -1.50 -28.80 8.27
C PRO A 221 -0.05 -28.66 7.77
N VAL A 222 0.37 -27.49 7.31
CA VAL A 222 1.76 -27.17 6.97
C VAL A 222 2.41 -26.52 8.19
N LYS A 223 3.24 -27.27 8.89
CA LYS A 223 3.88 -26.79 10.13
C LYS A 223 4.73 -25.54 9.87
N GLY A 224 4.46 -24.48 10.59
CA GLY A 224 5.18 -23.20 10.48
C GLY A 224 4.72 -22.29 9.34
N ALA A 225 3.73 -22.72 8.54
CA ALA A 225 3.12 -21.85 7.54
C ALA A 225 2.17 -20.83 8.18
N GLU A 226 2.11 -19.66 7.56
CA GLU A 226 1.20 -18.58 7.88
C GLU A 226 0.76 -17.88 6.58
N SER A 227 -0.55 -17.65 6.43
CA SER A 227 -1.12 -16.97 5.26
C SER A 227 -2.44 -16.28 5.60
N PRO A 228 -2.64 -15.02 5.24
CA PRO A 228 -1.67 -14.06 4.69
C PRO A 228 -0.52 -13.79 5.67
N PHE A 229 0.67 -13.46 5.13
CA PHE A 229 1.83 -13.19 5.99
C PHE A 229 1.86 -11.69 6.39
N PRO A 230 1.77 -11.38 7.71
CA PRO A 230 1.79 -9.98 8.15
C PRO A 230 3.17 -9.32 7.91
N PRO A 231 3.23 -7.96 7.86
CA PRO A 231 2.12 -7.02 8.05
C PRO A 231 1.34 -6.74 6.77
N PHE A 232 1.91 -6.98 5.58
CA PHE A 232 1.38 -6.56 4.28
C PHE A 232 0.58 -7.64 3.55
N GLY A 233 0.53 -8.86 4.07
CA GLY A 233 -0.26 -9.94 3.49
C GLY A 233 -1.77 -9.63 3.49
N GLY A 234 -2.45 -10.00 2.41
CA GLY A 234 -3.85 -9.69 2.21
C GLY A 234 -4.56 -10.64 1.26
N ASN A 235 -5.61 -10.13 0.61
CA ASN A 235 -6.45 -10.92 -0.29
C ASN A 235 -5.73 -11.36 -1.58
N SER A 236 -4.58 -10.77 -1.89
CA SER A 236 -3.70 -11.18 -2.99
C SER A 236 -2.82 -12.39 -2.68
N ASP A 237 -2.70 -12.79 -1.39
CA ASP A 237 -1.87 -13.91 -0.98
C ASP A 237 -2.54 -15.28 -1.19
N TYR A 238 -3.80 -15.30 -1.57
CA TYR A 238 -4.54 -16.55 -1.80
C TYR A 238 -5.59 -16.40 -2.88
N ASP A 239 -6.00 -17.55 -3.46
CA ASP A 239 -7.05 -17.60 -4.46
C ASP A 239 -7.85 -18.90 -4.39
N LEU A 240 -9.10 -18.85 -4.89
CA LEU A 240 -10.01 -19.99 -5.02
C LEU A 240 -10.22 -20.28 -6.50
N SER A 241 -10.00 -21.52 -6.91
CA SER A 241 -10.19 -21.91 -8.30
C SER A 241 -11.65 -21.71 -8.77
N PRO A 242 -11.89 -21.28 -10.01
CA PRO A 242 -13.24 -21.08 -10.57
C PRO A 242 -14.15 -22.31 -10.46
N ASP A 243 -13.60 -23.52 -10.47
CA ASP A 243 -14.34 -24.78 -10.25
C ASP A 243 -14.58 -25.10 -8.78
N GLY A 244 -14.01 -24.32 -7.87
CA GLY A 244 -14.11 -24.49 -6.43
C GLY A 244 -13.36 -25.71 -5.87
N ASN A 245 -12.47 -26.35 -6.61
CA ASN A 245 -11.80 -27.57 -6.17
C ASN A 245 -10.48 -27.30 -5.46
N TRP A 246 -9.80 -26.20 -5.79
CA TRP A 246 -8.48 -25.86 -5.29
C TRP A 246 -8.44 -24.51 -4.62
N VAL A 247 -7.58 -24.40 -3.61
CA VAL A 247 -7.16 -23.14 -3.01
C VAL A 247 -5.65 -23.02 -3.18
N ALA A 248 -5.21 -21.86 -3.68
CA ALA A 248 -3.80 -21.48 -3.69
C ALA A 248 -3.55 -20.47 -2.58
N PHE A 249 -2.39 -20.56 -1.88
CA PHE A 249 -1.98 -19.55 -0.92
C PHE A 249 -0.47 -19.40 -0.86
N LYS A 250 0.00 -18.19 -0.54
CA LYS A 250 1.39 -17.86 -0.25
C LYS A 250 1.68 -18.15 1.21
N SER A 251 2.86 -18.67 1.51
CA SER A 251 3.44 -18.65 2.87
C SER A 251 4.94 -18.52 2.79
N LYS A 252 5.56 -17.83 3.76
CA LYS A 252 7.01 -17.83 3.91
C LYS A 252 7.53 -19.26 4.02
N ALA A 253 8.77 -19.48 3.59
CA ALA A 253 9.46 -20.77 3.67
C ALA A 253 9.56 -21.23 5.14
N PRO A 254 8.80 -22.26 5.57
CA PRO A 254 8.69 -22.58 6.99
C PRO A 254 9.94 -23.26 7.57
N GLU A 255 10.86 -23.70 6.73
CA GLU A 255 12.14 -24.30 7.11
C GLU A 255 13.28 -23.28 7.29
N LEU A 256 13.07 -22.02 6.89
CA LEU A 256 14.06 -20.96 6.99
C LEU A 256 13.75 -20.00 8.16
N PRO A 257 14.77 -19.34 8.72
CA PRO A 257 14.55 -18.29 9.72
C PRO A 257 13.74 -17.12 9.12
N LEU A 258 12.68 -16.68 9.78
CA LEU A 258 11.72 -15.73 9.23
C LEU A 258 12.30 -14.32 9.00
N ALA A 259 13.23 -13.87 9.84
CA ALA A 259 13.68 -12.48 9.89
C ALA A 259 14.85 -12.14 8.97
N ASN A 260 15.56 -13.14 8.44
CA ASN A 260 16.75 -12.91 7.60
C ASN A 260 16.65 -13.51 6.19
N ASN A 261 15.43 -13.76 5.70
CA ASN A 261 15.20 -14.11 4.31
C ASN A 261 13.79 -13.71 3.86
N THR A 262 13.61 -13.52 2.56
CA THR A 262 12.32 -13.20 1.93
C THR A 262 11.61 -14.41 1.36
N ALA A 263 12.27 -15.56 1.27
CA ALA A 263 11.79 -16.78 0.61
C ALA A 263 10.34 -17.14 1.00
N SER A 264 9.53 -17.39 0.02
CA SER A 264 8.15 -17.86 0.20
C SER A 264 7.72 -18.76 -0.95
N TYR A 265 6.71 -19.60 -0.68
CA TYR A 265 6.21 -20.58 -1.64
C TYR A 265 4.73 -20.40 -1.87
N ILE A 266 4.28 -20.78 -3.06
CA ILE A 266 2.86 -20.94 -3.38
C ILE A 266 2.45 -22.40 -3.08
N TYR A 267 1.45 -22.55 -2.25
CA TYR A 267 0.87 -23.82 -1.88
C TYR A 267 -0.45 -24.05 -2.62
N LEU A 268 -0.70 -25.30 -2.99
CA LEU A 268 -2.01 -25.78 -3.46
C LEU A 268 -2.59 -26.79 -2.47
N VAL A 269 -3.89 -26.68 -2.22
CA VAL A 269 -4.65 -27.56 -1.33
C VAL A 269 -6.06 -27.76 -1.87
N PRO A 270 -6.66 -28.98 -1.77
CA PRO A 270 -8.09 -29.15 -2.04
C PRO A 270 -8.93 -28.26 -1.11
N HIS A 271 -9.97 -27.63 -1.66
CA HIS A 271 -10.86 -26.73 -0.90
C HIS A 271 -11.44 -27.37 0.36
N ASP A 272 -11.72 -28.67 0.34
CA ASP A 272 -12.30 -29.45 1.46
C ASP A 272 -11.26 -29.93 2.47
N GLY A 273 -9.96 -29.59 2.31
CA GLY A 273 -8.90 -30.06 3.18
C GLY A 273 -8.65 -31.59 3.14
N SER A 274 -9.19 -32.31 2.15
CA SER A 274 -9.07 -33.77 2.04
C SER A 274 -7.64 -34.27 1.84
N ALA A 275 -6.72 -33.37 1.47
CA ALA A 275 -5.29 -33.64 1.40
C ALA A 275 -4.51 -32.43 1.97
N LYS A 276 -3.28 -32.73 2.44
CA LYS A 276 -2.37 -31.68 2.90
C LYS A 276 -1.93 -30.78 1.74
N ALA A 277 -1.79 -29.47 2.00
CA ALA A 277 -1.21 -28.53 1.07
C ALA A 277 0.23 -28.93 0.67
N PHE A 278 0.57 -28.71 -0.59
CA PHE A 278 1.91 -28.92 -1.13
C PHE A 278 2.39 -27.66 -1.86
N ALA A 279 3.69 -27.35 -1.73
CA ALA A 279 4.31 -26.23 -2.42
C ALA A 279 4.57 -26.59 -3.89
N ILE A 280 4.16 -25.72 -4.83
CA ILE A 280 4.39 -25.94 -6.25
C ILE A 280 5.80 -25.50 -6.68
N ASN A 281 6.40 -24.58 -5.94
CA ASN A 281 7.71 -23.96 -6.20
C ASN A 281 8.64 -23.98 -4.98
N GLY A 282 8.42 -24.91 -4.06
CA GLY A 282 9.30 -25.16 -2.92
C GLY A 282 10.44 -26.13 -3.26
N PRO A 283 11.41 -26.36 -2.33
CA PRO A 283 12.61 -27.13 -2.56
C PRO A 283 12.37 -28.60 -2.94
N ASP A 284 11.23 -29.18 -2.52
CA ASP A 284 10.84 -30.56 -2.79
C ASP A 284 10.00 -30.71 -4.07
N SER A 285 9.65 -29.62 -4.74
CA SER A 285 8.82 -29.65 -5.96
C SER A 285 9.67 -29.86 -7.21
N PRO A 286 9.35 -30.84 -8.08
CA PRO A 286 10.05 -31.02 -9.35
C PRO A 286 9.79 -29.87 -10.33
N ALA A 287 8.74 -29.08 -10.11
CA ALA A 287 8.36 -27.95 -10.95
C ALA A 287 9.11 -26.64 -10.61
N THR A 288 9.86 -26.61 -9.50
CA THR A 288 10.57 -25.41 -9.05
C THR A 288 11.58 -24.93 -10.10
N PRO A 289 11.57 -23.66 -10.50
CA PRO A 289 12.58 -23.09 -11.38
C PRO A 289 13.97 -23.12 -10.72
N GLU A 290 15.00 -23.49 -11.48
CA GLU A 290 16.37 -23.58 -10.96
C GLU A 290 16.92 -22.18 -10.60
N GLY A 291 17.47 -22.05 -9.40
CA GLY A 291 18.10 -20.81 -8.93
C GLY A 291 17.12 -19.68 -8.62
N ILE A 292 15.84 -19.99 -8.45
CA ILE A 292 14.78 -19.04 -8.08
C ILE A 292 14.29 -19.41 -6.69
N GLU A 293 14.68 -18.63 -5.67
CA GLU A 293 14.48 -18.96 -4.26
C GLU A 293 13.83 -17.82 -3.45
N GLY A 294 13.52 -16.68 -4.08
CA GLY A 294 13.02 -15.48 -3.40
C GLY A 294 11.54 -15.48 -3.07
N ASP A 295 11.01 -14.30 -2.85
CA ASP A 295 9.60 -14.11 -2.50
C ASP A 295 8.66 -14.49 -3.65
N SER A 296 7.60 -15.22 -3.33
CA SER A 296 6.50 -15.55 -4.25
C SER A 296 5.26 -14.73 -3.89
N SER A 297 4.45 -14.34 -4.88
CA SER A 297 3.26 -13.52 -4.61
C SER A 297 2.16 -13.70 -5.65
N ASN A 298 0.96 -13.23 -5.31
CA ASN A 298 -0.19 -13.04 -6.18
C ASN A 298 -0.58 -14.30 -6.98
N PRO A 299 -0.90 -15.44 -6.34
CA PRO A 299 -1.38 -16.62 -7.03
C PRO A 299 -2.80 -16.38 -7.57
N VAL A 300 -3.03 -16.64 -8.88
CA VAL A 300 -4.32 -16.45 -9.54
C VAL A 300 -4.60 -17.60 -10.49
N PHE A 301 -5.73 -18.30 -10.28
CA PHE A 301 -6.14 -19.41 -11.15
C PHE A 301 -6.62 -18.93 -12.50
N SER A 302 -6.34 -19.74 -13.53
CA SER A 302 -6.90 -19.56 -14.87
C SER A 302 -8.41 -19.79 -14.89
N PRO A 303 -9.15 -19.24 -15.88
CA PRO A 303 -10.60 -19.42 -15.99
C PRO A 303 -11.05 -20.89 -16.03
N ASN A 304 -10.23 -21.80 -16.57
CA ASN A 304 -10.52 -23.23 -16.63
C ASN A 304 -10.00 -24.01 -15.41
N SER A 305 -9.43 -23.37 -14.41
CA SER A 305 -8.88 -24.00 -13.21
C SER A 305 -7.73 -25.00 -13.44
N ASP A 306 -7.10 -24.96 -14.60
CA ASP A 306 -6.03 -25.90 -15.01
C ASP A 306 -4.62 -25.29 -14.91
N LYS A 307 -4.52 -23.98 -14.72
CA LYS A 307 -3.25 -23.25 -14.56
C LYS A 307 -3.32 -22.29 -13.37
N LEU A 308 -2.15 -21.89 -12.88
CA LEU A 308 -1.97 -20.87 -11.83
C LEU A 308 -0.86 -19.91 -12.26
N ALA A 309 -1.19 -18.63 -12.37
CA ALA A 309 -0.21 -17.56 -12.53
C ALA A 309 0.24 -17.06 -11.18
N TYR A 310 1.53 -16.72 -11.02
CA TYR A 310 2.09 -16.14 -9.81
C TYR A 310 3.41 -15.43 -10.11
N PHE A 311 3.88 -14.59 -9.20
CA PHE A 311 5.20 -13.97 -9.29
C PHE A 311 6.19 -14.64 -8.36
N GLN A 312 7.48 -14.60 -8.72
CA GLN A 312 8.58 -15.02 -7.85
C GLN A 312 9.84 -14.22 -8.16
N MET A 313 10.58 -13.88 -7.11
CA MET A 313 11.91 -13.29 -7.15
C MET A 313 12.99 -14.38 -7.18
N ALA A 314 14.18 -14.02 -7.67
CA ALA A 314 15.31 -14.95 -7.71
C ALA A 314 16.03 -15.02 -6.35
N ASP A 315 16.29 -13.88 -5.73
CA ASP A 315 17.09 -13.77 -4.51
C ASP A 315 16.22 -13.88 -3.25
N ARG A 316 16.57 -14.78 -2.35
CA ARG A 316 15.87 -15.01 -1.08
C ARG A 316 16.21 -14.02 0.04
N GLU A 317 17.18 -13.15 -0.17
CA GLU A 317 17.63 -12.15 0.81
C GLU A 317 17.31 -10.72 0.36
N TYR A 318 16.66 -10.53 -0.80
CA TYR A 318 16.39 -9.22 -1.38
C TYR A 318 14.90 -8.95 -1.61
N GLU A 319 14.31 -8.04 -0.83
CA GLU A 319 12.88 -7.70 -0.93
C GLU A 319 12.52 -6.85 -2.16
N SER A 320 13.49 -6.20 -2.79
CA SER A 320 13.30 -5.38 -3.99
C SER A 320 13.91 -6.01 -5.23
N ASP A 321 14.15 -7.33 -5.19
CA ASP A 321 14.53 -8.07 -6.39
C ASP A 321 13.39 -8.05 -7.42
N ARG A 322 13.75 -8.29 -8.67
CA ARG A 322 12.79 -8.27 -9.76
C ARG A 322 11.84 -9.46 -9.68
N ARG A 323 10.55 -9.19 -9.57
CA ARG A 323 9.51 -10.20 -9.72
C ARG A 323 9.41 -10.64 -11.18
N MET A 324 9.41 -11.94 -11.40
CA MET A 324 9.15 -12.56 -12.69
C MET A 324 7.80 -13.29 -12.65
N LEU A 325 7.09 -13.29 -13.76
CA LEU A 325 5.79 -13.97 -13.90
C LEU A 325 5.99 -15.42 -14.31
N TYR A 326 5.33 -16.33 -13.61
CA TYR A 326 5.33 -17.78 -13.85
C TYR A 326 3.91 -18.29 -14.04
N VAL A 327 3.76 -19.32 -14.87
CA VAL A 327 2.49 -20.03 -15.07
C VAL A 327 2.70 -21.52 -14.84
N TYR A 328 2.12 -22.04 -13.77
CA TYR A 328 2.13 -23.46 -13.41
C TYR A 328 0.91 -24.17 -14.00
N THR A 329 1.10 -25.29 -14.67
CA THR A 329 0.00 -26.19 -15.08
C THR A 329 -0.25 -27.17 -13.93
N ILE A 330 -1.48 -27.21 -13.41
CA ILE A 330 -1.83 -28.00 -12.24
C ILE A 330 -1.60 -29.50 -12.51
N GLY A 331 -0.83 -30.14 -11.62
CA GLY A 331 -0.46 -31.55 -11.74
C GLY A 331 0.73 -31.84 -12.68
N SER A 332 1.40 -30.80 -13.20
CA SER A 332 2.62 -30.96 -13.98
C SER A 332 3.85 -31.09 -13.10
N ASP A 333 4.76 -32.03 -13.44
CA ASP A 333 6.09 -32.18 -12.84
C ASP A 333 7.18 -31.45 -13.65
N GLN A 334 6.81 -30.67 -14.68
CA GLN A 334 7.77 -29.94 -15.48
C GLN A 334 8.13 -28.62 -14.81
N THR A 335 9.39 -28.21 -14.97
CA THR A 335 9.88 -26.90 -14.49
C THR A 335 9.01 -25.79 -15.06
N ILE A 336 8.59 -24.88 -14.17
CA ILE A 336 7.72 -23.77 -14.51
C ILE A 336 8.49 -22.71 -15.28
N PRO A 337 8.11 -22.35 -16.50
CA PRO A 337 8.78 -21.31 -17.27
C PRO A 337 8.42 -19.92 -16.74
N SER A 338 9.39 -19.01 -16.73
CA SER A 338 9.15 -17.58 -16.58
C SER A 338 8.65 -17.00 -17.92
N LEU A 339 7.77 -15.99 -17.85
CA LEU A 339 7.31 -15.26 -19.02
C LEU A 339 8.07 -13.94 -19.17
N ALA A 340 8.34 -13.53 -20.42
CA ALA A 340 8.98 -12.24 -20.75
C ALA A 340 10.22 -11.93 -19.87
N LYS A 341 11.12 -12.91 -19.71
CA LYS A 341 12.27 -12.87 -18.78
C LYS A 341 13.15 -11.64 -18.95
N ASP A 342 13.32 -11.14 -20.19
CA ASP A 342 14.13 -9.97 -20.49
C ASP A 342 13.41 -8.64 -20.38
N TRP A 343 12.17 -8.66 -19.91
CA TRP A 343 11.41 -7.44 -19.59
C TRP A 343 11.87 -6.87 -18.25
N ASP A 344 12.59 -5.75 -18.30
CA ASP A 344 13.21 -5.12 -17.14
C ASP A 344 12.22 -4.26 -16.33
N ARG A 345 11.14 -4.91 -15.87
CA ARG A 345 10.15 -4.37 -14.93
C ARG A 345 9.77 -5.45 -13.92
N SER A 346 9.24 -5.02 -12.78
CA SER A 346 8.82 -5.88 -11.66
C SER A 346 7.28 -5.85 -11.59
N PRO A 347 6.57 -6.82 -12.16
CA PRO A 347 5.11 -6.86 -12.09
C PRO A 347 4.64 -7.14 -10.66
N ASP A 348 3.44 -6.62 -10.31
CA ASP A 348 2.88 -6.68 -8.96
C ASP A 348 1.54 -7.41 -8.87
N THR A 349 0.64 -7.20 -9.81
CA THR A 349 -0.63 -7.94 -9.87
C THR A 349 -0.82 -8.60 -11.23
N VAL A 350 -1.53 -9.74 -11.27
CA VAL A 350 -1.86 -10.45 -12.51
C VAL A 350 -3.33 -10.83 -12.55
N LYS A 351 -3.96 -10.72 -13.72
CA LYS A 351 -5.28 -11.29 -14.01
C LYS A 351 -5.30 -11.93 -15.39
N TRP A 352 -6.10 -12.99 -15.51
CA TRP A 352 -6.38 -13.65 -16.78
C TRP A 352 -7.46 -12.87 -17.53
N VAL A 353 -7.16 -12.47 -18.77
CA VAL A 353 -8.17 -11.90 -19.67
C VAL A 353 -9.00 -13.05 -20.27
N ASP A 354 -8.31 -14.09 -20.65
CA ASP A 354 -8.86 -15.36 -21.15
C ASP A 354 -7.86 -16.49 -20.84
N GLN A 355 -7.98 -17.64 -21.48
CA GLN A 355 -7.10 -18.79 -21.22
C GLN A 355 -5.66 -18.61 -21.74
N ASP A 356 -5.44 -17.65 -22.63
CA ASP A 356 -4.19 -17.46 -23.35
C ASP A 356 -3.54 -16.09 -23.15
N ASN A 357 -4.25 -15.15 -22.48
CA ASN A 357 -3.80 -13.78 -22.32
C ASN A 357 -3.90 -13.31 -20.86
N LEU A 358 -2.87 -12.58 -20.43
CA LEU A 358 -2.72 -12.01 -19.11
C LEU A 358 -2.60 -10.49 -19.18
N VAL A 359 -3.04 -9.82 -18.12
CA VAL A 359 -2.74 -8.41 -17.84
C VAL A 359 -2.08 -8.33 -16.49
N VAL A 360 -1.02 -7.52 -16.39
CA VAL A 360 -0.28 -7.27 -15.15
C VAL A 360 -0.17 -5.78 -14.89
N THR A 361 -0.08 -5.39 -13.61
CA THR A 361 0.43 -4.07 -13.25
C THR A 361 1.94 -4.13 -13.07
N SER A 362 2.62 -3.03 -13.38
CA SER A 362 4.01 -2.82 -13.01
C SER A 362 4.32 -1.34 -12.87
N GLU A 363 5.24 -0.99 -11.99
CA GLU A 363 5.82 0.35 -11.99
C GLU A 363 6.65 0.57 -13.27
N ASP A 364 6.39 1.69 -13.93
CA ASP A 364 7.10 2.15 -15.10
C ASP A 364 7.13 3.67 -15.15
N LEU A 365 8.33 4.26 -15.10
CA LEU A 365 8.57 5.69 -15.16
C LEU A 365 7.70 6.47 -14.16
N ALA A 366 7.80 6.09 -12.89
CA ALA A 366 7.09 6.70 -11.76
C ALA A 366 5.55 6.66 -11.84
N ARG A 367 5.00 5.62 -12.43
CA ARG A 367 3.55 5.32 -12.49
C ARG A 367 3.33 3.83 -12.40
N THR A 368 2.24 3.38 -11.81
CA THR A 368 1.78 1.99 -11.90
C THR A 368 0.91 1.83 -13.14
N ARG A 369 1.36 1.04 -14.11
CA ARG A 369 0.75 0.89 -15.42
C ARG A 369 0.26 -0.53 -15.68
N LEU A 370 -0.66 -0.68 -16.64
CA LEU A 370 -1.15 -1.97 -17.12
C LEU A 370 -0.38 -2.41 -18.36
N PHE A 371 -0.01 -3.69 -18.36
CA PHE A 371 0.70 -4.34 -19.45
C PHE A 371 0.00 -5.63 -19.85
N SER A 372 -0.11 -5.90 -21.15
CA SER A 372 -0.66 -7.15 -21.67
C SER A 372 0.44 -8.06 -22.23
N LEU A 373 0.27 -9.38 -22.04
CA LEU A 373 1.16 -10.39 -22.58
C LEU A 373 0.43 -11.75 -22.73
N PRO A 374 0.83 -12.59 -23.70
CA PRO A 374 0.31 -13.95 -23.82
C PRO A 374 0.97 -14.89 -22.80
N VAL A 375 0.30 -16.01 -22.48
CA VAL A 375 0.81 -17.04 -21.55
C VAL A 375 1.99 -17.85 -22.09
N ASP A 376 2.32 -17.71 -23.35
CA ASP A 376 3.48 -18.31 -24.01
C ASP A 376 4.57 -17.27 -24.36
N ALA A 377 4.52 -16.10 -23.73
CA ALA A 377 5.51 -15.04 -23.94
C ALA A 377 6.94 -15.57 -23.71
N GLY A 378 7.72 -15.59 -24.78
CA GLY A 378 9.13 -15.97 -24.71
C GLY A 378 10.00 -14.94 -23.98
N ASP A 379 11.25 -15.29 -23.74
CA ASP A 379 12.18 -14.48 -22.93
C ASP A 379 12.34 -13.04 -23.43
N ASP A 380 12.40 -12.82 -24.73
CA ASP A 380 12.57 -11.53 -25.39
C ASP A 380 11.27 -10.75 -25.64
N PHE A 381 10.12 -11.32 -25.25
CA PHE A 381 8.81 -10.63 -25.38
C PHE A 381 8.80 -9.34 -24.57
N LYS A 382 8.25 -8.29 -25.13
CA LYS A 382 8.07 -6.99 -24.44
C LYS A 382 6.58 -6.74 -24.23
N PRO A 383 6.09 -6.85 -22.98
CA PRO A 383 4.71 -6.52 -22.64
C PRO A 383 4.32 -5.12 -23.10
N THR A 384 3.11 -4.98 -23.61
CA THR A 384 2.62 -3.71 -24.16
C THR A 384 1.91 -2.93 -23.08
N ASN A 385 2.45 -1.72 -22.78
CA ASN A 385 1.76 -0.73 -21.93
C ASN A 385 0.57 -0.14 -22.67
N PHE A 386 -0.55 0.02 -21.97
CA PHE A 386 -1.76 0.66 -22.52
C PHE A 386 -2.46 1.61 -21.54
N THR A 387 -1.75 2.11 -20.50
CA THR A 387 -2.22 3.16 -19.61
C THR A 387 -1.15 4.24 -19.45
N ASP A 388 -1.53 5.52 -19.43
CA ASP A 388 -0.58 6.63 -19.50
C ASP A 388 -0.62 7.57 -18.29
N GLY A 389 -1.79 7.87 -17.71
CA GLY A 389 -1.94 8.85 -16.64
C GLY A 389 -2.25 8.22 -15.29
N GLY A 390 -1.71 8.78 -14.22
CA GLY A 390 -1.90 8.29 -12.87
C GLY A 390 -1.28 6.92 -12.58
N SER A 391 -1.65 6.33 -11.45
CA SER A 391 -1.24 4.99 -11.05
C SER A 391 -2.46 4.10 -10.83
N VAL A 392 -2.48 2.93 -11.48
CA VAL A 392 -3.53 1.92 -11.33
C VAL A 392 -3.44 1.30 -9.94
N SER A 393 -4.54 1.28 -9.21
CA SER A 393 -4.67 0.61 -7.91
C SER A 393 -5.38 -0.74 -8.02
N ALA A 394 -6.34 -0.87 -8.94
CA ALA A 394 -7.03 -2.13 -9.22
C ALA A 394 -7.59 -2.17 -10.64
N TYR A 395 -7.84 -3.37 -11.14
CA TYR A 395 -8.51 -3.55 -12.44
C TYR A 395 -9.27 -4.87 -12.45
N TYR A 396 -10.32 -4.94 -13.27
CA TYR A 396 -11.15 -6.13 -13.47
C TYR A 396 -11.43 -6.34 -14.95
N VAL A 397 -11.45 -7.59 -15.37
CA VAL A 397 -11.78 -7.97 -16.75
C VAL A 397 -13.29 -8.03 -16.91
N LEU A 398 -13.83 -7.29 -17.85
CA LEU A 398 -15.24 -7.27 -18.19
C LEU A 398 -15.58 -8.39 -19.21
N PRO A 399 -16.87 -8.78 -19.37
CA PRO A 399 -17.26 -9.86 -20.27
C PRO A 399 -16.87 -9.67 -21.73
N ASP A 400 -16.67 -8.44 -22.18
CA ASP A 400 -16.21 -8.08 -23.52
C ASP A 400 -14.69 -8.02 -23.66
N SER A 401 -13.94 -8.48 -22.64
CA SER A 401 -12.48 -8.44 -22.52
C SER A 401 -11.87 -7.04 -22.41
N THR A 402 -12.68 -6.00 -22.21
CA THR A 402 -12.18 -4.70 -21.74
C THR A 402 -11.89 -4.75 -20.24
N LEU A 403 -11.22 -3.74 -19.75
CA LEU A 403 -10.87 -3.64 -18.34
C LEU A 403 -11.61 -2.48 -17.68
N LEU A 404 -12.21 -2.74 -16.52
CA LEU A 404 -12.62 -1.70 -15.58
C LEU A 404 -11.41 -1.39 -14.69
N VAL A 405 -10.97 -0.14 -14.69
CA VAL A 405 -9.77 0.30 -13.99
C VAL A 405 -10.14 1.29 -12.90
N THR A 406 -9.59 1.07 -11.71
CA THR A 406 -9.54 2.07 -10.62
C THR A 406 -8.09 2.55 -10.49
N ALA A 407 -7.90 3.86 -10.48
CA ALA A 407 -6.59 4.50 -10.42
C ALA A 407 -6.64 5.76 -9.55
N SER A 408 -5.48 6.33 -9.24
CA SER A 408 -5.35 7.65 -8.63
C SER A 408 -4.22 8.45 -9.28
N ALA A 409 -4.16 9.75 -9.00
CA ALA A 409 -3.08 10.64 -9.42
C ALA A 409 -2.83 11.67 -8.32
N PHE A 410 -1.75 12.44 -8.38
CA PHE A 410 -1.50 13.52 -7.41
C PHE A 410 -2.68 14.48 -7.26
N TRP A 411 -3.48 14.64 -8.33
CA TRP A 411 -4.59 15.58 -8.40
C TRP A 411 -5.98 14.93 -8.23
N SER A 412 -6.06 13.60 -8.09
CA SER A 412 -7.35 12.91 -7.93
C SER A 412 -7.18 11.63 -7.12
N SER A 413 -7.95 11.49 -6.04
CA SER A 413 -7.86 10.34 -5.13
C SER A 413 -8.48 9.06 -5.69
N TRP A 414 -9.39 9.17 -6.69
CA TRP A 414 -10.12 8.04 -7.25
C TRP A 414 -10.59 8.34 -8.66
N ASN A 415 -10.09 7.56 -9.61
CA ASN A 415 -10.42 7.65 -11.02
C ASN A 415 -10.93 6.29 -11.49
N VAL A 416 -12.09 6.25 -12.12
CA VAL A 416 -12.68 5.02 -12.68
C VAL A 416 -12.89 5.19 -14.17
N TYR A 417 -12.36 4.24 -14.93
CA TYR A 417 -12.47 4.27 -16.38
C TYR A 417 -12.41 2.85 -16.97
N THR A 418 -12.83 2.70 -18.23
CA THR A 418 -12.62 1.46 -18.99
C THR A 418 -11.44 1.62 -19.95
N ALA A 419 -10.68 0.56 -20.16
CA ALA A 419 -9.50 0.52 -21.01
C ALA A 419 -9.38 -0.81 -21.76
N SER A 420 -8.55 -0.85 -22.81
CA SER A 420 -8.15 -2.07 -23.50
C SER A 420 -6.73 -1.94 -24.04
N PRO A 421 -6.04 -3.05 -24.39
CA PRO A 421 -4.72 -2.99 -25.02
C PRO A 421 -4.64 -2.16 -26.30
N ASP A 422 -5.76 -2.03 -27.01
CA ASP A 422 -5.85 -1.24 -28.25
C ASP A 422 -6.16 0.25 -28.00
N GLN A 423 -6.64 0.59 -26.80
CA GLN A 423 -7.04 1.95 -26.44
C GLN A 423 -6.88 2.18 -24.94
N SER A 424 -5.98 3.08 -24.54
CA SER A 424 -5.61 3.35 -23.14
C SER A 424 -6.81 3.72 -22.27
N VAL A 425 -7.68 4.59 -22.75
CA VAL A 425 -8.95 4.95 -22.11
C VAL A 425 -10.06 4.90 -23.13
N ILE A 426 -11.02 4.00 -22.92
CA ILE A 426 -12.24 3.92 -23.73
C ILE A 426 -13.25 4.94 -23.24
N LYS A 427 -13.48 4.96 -21.90
CA LYS A 427 -14.48 5.80 -21.27
C LYS A 427 -14.09 6.11 -19.82
N THR A 428 -14.11 7.37 -19.44
CA THR A 428 -14.03 7.80 -18.04
C THR A 428 -15.43 7.72 -17.43
N LEU A 429 -15.54 7.07 -16.27
CA LEU A 429 -16.79 6.89 -15.53
C LEU A 429 -16.91 7.85 -14.35
N ALA A 430 -15.82 8.07 -13.61
CA ALA A 430 -15.79 8.97 -12.47
C ALA A 430 -14.38 9.50 -12.21
N LEU A 431 -14.28 10.76 -11.76
CA LEU A 431 -13.06 11.40 -11.28
C LEU A 431 -13.36 12.08 -9.95
N ALA A 432 -12.57 11.79 -8.91
CA ALA A 432 -12.81 12.35 -7.57
C ALA A 432 -12.79 13.88 -7.55
N ASN A 433 -11.90 14.52 -8.31
CA ASN A 433 -11.83 15.97 -8.40
C ASN A 433 -13.04 16.62 -9.11
N GLU A 434 -13.88 15.85 -9.79
CA GLU A 434 -15.14 16.32 -10.41
C GLU A 434 -16.34 16.09 -9.52
N ILE A 435 -16.31 15.05 -8.67
CA ILE A 435 -17.47 14.65 -7.85
C ILE A 435 -17.36 15.08 -6.38
N ASP A 436 -16.15 15.30 -5.85
CA ASP A 436 -15.90 15.70 -4.47
C ASP A 436 -15.62 17.20 -4.38
N PRO A 437 -16.47 17.98 -3.70
CA PRO A 437 -16.29 19.44 -3.61
C PRO A 437 -14.93 19.86 -3.01
N GLU A 438 -14.41 19.07 -2.07
CA GLU A 438 -13.14 19.32 -1.38
C GLU A 438 -11.92 19.21 -2.32
N LEU A 439 -12.05 18.41 -3.38
CA LEU A 439 -10.99 18.17 -4.37
C LEU A 439 -11.20 18.94 -5.67
N SER A 440 -12.30 19.71 -5.75
CA SER A 440 -12.61 20.50 -6.96
C SER A 440 -11.56 21.57 -7.19
N GLY A 441 -11.04 21.64 -8.38
CA GLY A 441 -9.96 22.58 -8.74
C GLY A 441 -8.61 21.91 -8.89
N LEU A 442 -8.40 20.70 -8.36
CA LEU A 442 -7.22 19.91 -8.66
C LEU A 442 -7.27 19.39 -10.09
N GLY A 443 -6.12 19.34 -10.76
CA GLY A 443 -6.08 18.85 -12.12
C GLY A 443 -4.68 18.49 -12.60
N PRO A 444 -4.57 17.86 -13.78
CA PRO A 444 -3.28 17.44 -14.33
C PRO A 444 -2.33 18.62 -14.66
N ALA A 445 -2.82 19.85 -14.70
CA ALA A 445 -1.99 21.03 -14.90
C ALA A 445 -1.17 21.43 -13.66
N ASP A 446 -1.50 20.86 -12.49
CA ASP A 446 -0.77 21.11 -11.24
C ASP A 446 0.56 20.34 -11.17
N ILE A 447 0.85 19.49 -12.13
CA ILE A 447 1.96 18.56 -12.11
C ILE A 447 2.71 18.61 -13.43
N ASP A 448 4.02 18.49 -13.35
CA ASP A 448 4.91 18.28 -14.49
C ASP A 448 6.05 17.34 -14.07
N GLU A 449 6.87 16.93 -15.01
CA GLU A 449 8.04 16.09 -14.76
C GLU A 449 9.24 16.63 -15.54
N PHE A 450 10.42 16.38 -15.02
CA PHE A 450 11.66 16.67 -15.73
C PHE A 450 12.69 15.57 -15.54
N TYR A 451 13.68 15.59 -16.41
CA TYR A 451 14.77 14.62 -16.41
C TYR A 451 16.11 15.35 -16.29
N TYR A 452 17.03 14.79 -15.51
CA TYR A 452 18.36 15.35 -15.28
C TYR A 452 19.44 14.26 -15.30
N ASP A 453 20.68 14.63 -15.52
CA ASP A 453 21.80 13.69 -15.57
C ASP A 453 22.19 13.26 -14.15
N GLY A 454 21.91 11.99 -13.79
CA GLY A 454 22.34 11.36 -12.56
C GLY A 454 23.75 10.75 -12.64
N ASN A 455 24.10 9.92 -11.64
CA ASN A 455 25.40 9.23 -11.62
C ASN A 455 25.44 8.03 -12.58
N TRP A 456 24.34 7.31 -12.73
CA TRP A 456 24.28 6.09 -13.52
C TRP A 456 23.52 6.25 -14.85
N THR A 457 22.54 7.12 -14.87
CA THR A 457 21.66 7.32 -16.02
C THR A 457 20.96 8.69 -15.90
N THR A 458 20.17 9.04 -16.88
CA THR A 458 19.19 10.12 -16.77
C THR A 458 18.13 9.74 -15.77
N LEU A 459 17.88 10.59 -14.79
CA LEU A 459 16.95 10.38 -13.69
C LEU A 459 15.72 11.25 -13.83
N HIS A 460 14.64 10.79 -13.26
CA HIS A 460 13.32 11.43 -13.28
C HIS A 460 13.10 12.26 -12.00
N SER A 461 12.32 13.34 -12.12
CA SER A 461 11.79 14.09 -10.97
C SER A 461 10.40 14.63 -11.28
N TRP A 462 9.52 14.55 -10.29
CA TRP A 462 8.26 15.28 -10.30
C TRP A 462 8.47 16.75 -9.93
N ILE A 463 7.59 17.59 -10.44
CA ILE A 463 7.42 18.98 -10.03
C ILE A 463 5.92 19.26 -9.86
N ILE A 464 5.53 19.73 -8.67
CA ILE A 464 4.13 20.01 -8.31
C ILE A 464 3.97 21.50 -8.02
N TYR A 465 2.97 22.10 -8.64
CA TYR A 465 2.70 23.52 -8.58
C TYR A 465 1.60 23.84 -7.55
N PRO A 466 1.69 25.03 -6.90
CA PRO A 466 0.62 25.51 -6.02
C PRO A 466 -0.62 25.91 -6.83
N GLU A 467 -1.75 25.96 -6.15
CA GLU A 467 -2.98 26.53 -6.70
C GLU A 467 -2.74 27.94 -7.27
N GLY A 468 -3.27 28.21 -8.45
CA GLY A 468 -3.09 29.49 -9.12
C GLY A 468 -1.64 29.77 -9.52
N PHE A 469 -0.83 28.74 -9.79
CA PHE A 469 0.56 28.89 -10.23
C PHE A 469 0.69 29.85 -11.40
N ASP A 470 1.64 30.80 -11.29
CA ASP A 470 1.97 31.80 -12.30
C ASP A 470 3.49 31.81 -12.53
N LYS A 471 3.93 31.32 -13.67
CA LYS A 471 5.35 31.21 -14.04
C LYS A 471 6.09 32.54 -13.98
N SER A 472 5.38 33.68 -13.96
CA SER A 472 6.00 35.02 -13.83
C SER A 472 6.33 35.40 -12.38
N LYS A 473 5.86 34.61 -11.39
CA LYS A 473 6.15 34.78 -9.96
C LYS A 473 7.28 33.86 -9.55
N THR A 474 7.79 34.07 -8.34
CA THR A 474 8.83 33.22 -7.74
C THR A 474 8.29 32.56 -6.51
N TYR A 475 8.57 31.26 -6.35
CA TYR A 475 8.07 30.41 -5.30
C TYR A 475 9.22 29.74 -4.54
N PRO A 476 9.18 29.64 -3.20
CA PRO A 476 10.13 28.84 -2.45
C PRO A 476 10.00 27.34 -2.79
N LEU A 477 11.07 26.57 -2.56
CA LEU A 477 11.17 25.18 -2.91
C LEU A 477 10.92 24.25 -1.71
N VAL A 478 10.03 23.27 -1.83
CA VAL A 478 10.07 22.04 -1.02
C VAL A 478 10.79 20.97 -1.83
N PHE A 479 11.88 20.45 -1.29
CA PHE A 479 12.64 19.35 -1.86
C PHE A 479 12.30 18.06 -1.10
N TYR A 480 11.48 17.19 -1.69
CA TYR A 480 10.98 15.97 -1.07
C TYR A 480 11.84 14.76 -1.45
N ILE A 481 12.21 13.94 -0.45
CA ILE A 481 13.03 12.74 -0.65
C ILE A 481 12.22 11.55 -0.16
N HIS A 482 11.90 10.62 -1.06
CA HIS A 482 11.11 9.44 -0.73
C HIS A 482 11.88 8.42 0.13
N GLY A 483 11.15 7.55 0.80
CA GLY A 483 11.66 6.40 1.55
C GLY A 483 11.98 5.21 0.64
N GLY A 484 12.23 4.07 1.24
CA GLY A 484 12.66 2.84 0.61
C GLY A 484 13.99 2.40 1.22
N PRO A 485 15.17 2.49 0.52
CA PRO A 485 15.46 3.33 -0.66
C PRO A 485 14.94 2.80 -1.99
N GLN A 486 14.73 1.49 -2.09
CA GLN A 486 14.15 0.87 -3.27
C GLN A 486 12.63 1.12 -3.30
N SER A 487 12.23 2.28 -3.81
CA SER A 487 10.87 2.76 -3.97
C SER A 487 10.87 3.88 -5.03
N ALA A 488 9.75 4.52 -5.27
CA ALA A 488 9.67 5.72 -6.11
C ALA A 488 8.55 6.65 -5.64
N THR A 489 8.72 7.94 -5.85
CA THR A 489 7.59 8.88 -5.86
C THR A 489 6.82 8.66 -7.15
N THR A 490 5.61 8.11 -7.06
CA THR A 490 4.75 7.81 -8.20
C THR A 490 3.61 8.81 -8.32
N ASP A 491 3.06 8.98 -9.54
CA ASP A 491 1.85 9.76 -9.78
C ASP A 491 0.63 9.05 -9.16
N SER A 492 0.47 9.22 -7.85
CA SER A 492 -0.61 8.61 -7.09
C SER A 492 -1.07 9.50 -5.94
N TRP A 493 -2.31 9.34 -5.51
CA TRP A 493 -2.82 10.03 -4.33
C TRP A 493 -2.26 9.42 -3.05
N SER A 494 -1.77 10.27 -2.16
CA SER A 494 -1.33 9.86 -0.83
C SER A 494 -2.07 10.67 0.24
N THR A 495 -2.41 10.03 1.36
CA THR A 495 -2.94 10.70 2.56
C THR A 495 -1.88 10.84 3.65
N ARG A 496 -0.65 10.35 3.41
CA ARG A 496 0.51 10.52 4.30
C ARG A 496 1.40 11.69 3.84
N TRP A 497 2.06 11.55 2.72
CA TRP A 497 2.88 12.58 2.08
C TRP A 497 2.16 13.06 0.81
N ASN A 498 1.15 13.92 0.97
CA ASN A 498 0.46 14.51 -0.16
C ASN A 498 1.21 15.76 -0.63
N LEU A 499 1.95 15.64 -1.73
CA LEU A 499 2.82 16.72 -2.21
C LEU A 499 2.03 17.96 -2.68
N LYS A 500 0.78 17.80 -3.08
CA LYS A 500 -0.09 18.93 -3.43
C LYS A 500 -0.44 19.78 -2.21
N VAL A 501 -0.66 19.16 -1.03
CA VAL A 501 -0.88 19.90 0.23
C VAL A 501 0.34 20.76 0.58
N PHE A 502 1.56 20.28 0.31
CA PHE A 502 2.78 21.08 0.47
C PHE A 502 2.85 22.21 -0.56
N ALA A 503 2.55 21.92 -1.82
CA ALA A 503 2.57 22.94 -2.86
C ALA A 503 1.58 24.07 -2.56
N ASP A 504 0.39 23.71 -2.08
CA ASP A 504 -0.69 24.66 -1.80
C ASP A 504 -0.45 25.57 -0.58
N GLN A 505 0.63 25.33 0.17
CA GLN A 505 1.16 26.34 1.11
C GLN A 505 1.83 27.53 0.38
N GLY A 506 2.04 27.46 -0.92
CA GLY A 506 2.71 28.48 -1.71
C GLY A 506 4.12 28.09 -2.16
N TYR A 507 4.45 26.80 -2.16
CA TYR A 507 5.72 26.27 -2.65
C TYR A 507 5.59 25.71 -4.07
N VAL A 508 6.71 25.58 -4.75
CA VAL A 508 6.88 24.57 -5.78
C VAL A 508 7.54 23.34 -5.11
N VAL A 509 6.97 22.15 -5.29
CA VAL A 509 7.51 20.92 -4.74
C VAL A 509 8.27 20.16 -5.82
N VAL A 510 9.50 19.73 -5.52
CA VAL A 510 10.32 18.89 -6.39
C VAL A 510 10.58 17.57 -5.67
N ALA A 511 10.30 16.45 -6.34
CA ALA A 511 10.42 15.11 -5.80
C ALA A 511 11.23 14.22 -6.76
N PRO A 512 12.57 14.19 -6.62
CA PRO A 512 13.44 13.35 -7.45
C PRO A 512 13.25 11.87 -7.14
N ASN A 513 13.47 11.03 -8.16
CA ASN A 513 13.65 9.59 -8.07
C ASN A 513 15.14 9.26 -8.32
N PRO A 514 16.00 9.25 -7.27
CA PRO A 514 17.44 9.05 -7.40
C PRO A 514 17.82 7.59 -7.60
N THR A 515 19.13 7.29 -7.65
CA THR A 515 19.68 5.93 -7.61
C THR A 515 19.05 5.12 -6.46
N GLY A 516 18.59 3.91 -6.74
CA GLY A 516 17.80 3.04 -5.86
C GLY A 516 16.32 3.00 -6.24
N SER A 517 15.80 4.02 -6.94
CA SER A 517 14.37 4.09 -7.26
C SER A 517 13.90 2.96 -8.18
N THR A 518 12.68 2.46 -7.91
CA THR A 518 11.99 1.42 -8.67
C THR A 518 11.32 1.97 -9.93
N GLY A 519 10.91 1.08 -10.85
CA GLY A 519 10.19 1.48 -12.08
C GLY A 519 11.09 2.03 -13.21
N PHE A 520 12.41 2.11 -13.00
CA PHE A 520 13.40 2.59 -13.99
C PHE A 520 14.39 1.50 -14.41
N GLY A 521 14.11 0.25 -14.10
CA GLY A 521 14.94 -0.93 -14.37
C GLY A 521 15.72 -1.40 -13.15
N GLN A 522 15.90 -2.73 -13.05
CA GLN A 522 16.51 -3.38 -11.87
C GLN A 522 17.94 -2.92 -11.60
N LYS A 523 18.68 -2.53 -12.65
CA LYS A 523 20.04 -2.02 -12.49
C LYS A 523 20.09 -0.74 -11.66
N LEU A 524 19.14 0.19 -11.85
CA LEU A 524 19.06 1.43 -11.06
C LEU A 524 18.66 1.12 -9.62
N THR A 525 17.69 0.23 -9.44
CA THR A 525 17.22 -0.22 -8.12
C THR A 525 18.34 -0.85 -7.31
N ASN A 526 19.15 -1.74 -7.91
CA ASN A 526 20.25 -2.41 -7.23
C ASN A 526 21.48 -1.51 -6.98
N ALA A 527 21.62 -0.41 -7.70
CA ALA A 527 22.82 0.44 -7.63
C ALA A 527 23.03 1.15 -6.30
N ILE A 528 22.02 1.12 -5.40
CA ILE A 528 22.10 1.70 -4.06
C ILE A 528 22.74 0.79 -3.02
N GLN A 529 22.86 -0.50 -3.30
CA GLN A 529 23.46 -1.47 -2.38
C GLN A 529 24.86 -1.01 -1.95
N SER A 530 25.11 -0.96 -0.64
CA SER A 530 26.34 -0.47 0.01
C SER A 530 26.69 0.99 -0.28
N ASP A 531 25.74 1.80 -0.78
CA ASP A 531 26.03 3.17 -1.22
C ASP A 531 24.93 4.19 -0.83
N TRP A 532 24.29 4.00 0.31
CA TRP A 532 23.15 4.82 0.75
C TRP A 532 23.41 6.34 0.78
N GLY A 533 24.60 6.74 1.17
CA GLY A 533 25.02 8.14 1.26
C GLY A 533 25.91 8.62 0.11
N GLY A 534 26.12 7.81 -0.93
CA GLY A 534 26.97 8.11 -2.10
C GLY A 534 26.18 8.54 -3.33
N ALA A 535 25.98 7.65 -4.29
CA ALA A 535 25.33 7.98 -5.56
C ALA A 535 23.94 8.65 -5.41
N PRO A 536 23.01 8.19 -4.55
CA PRO A 536 21.73 8.89 -4.38
C PRO A 536 21.90 10.30 -3.80
N TYR A 537 22.86 10.54 -2.90
CA TYR A 537 23.15 11.89 -2.41
C TYR A 537 23.63 12.80 -3.54
N ASP A 538 24.59 12.32 -4.36
CA ASP A 538 25.10 13.09 -5.51
C ASP A 538 24.01 13.37 -6.55
N ASP A 539 23.08 12.42 -6.76
CA ASP A 539 21.94 12.59 -7.64
C ASP A 539 20.99 13.68 -7.14
N LEU A 540 20.74 13.75 -5.83
CA LEU A 540 19.91 14.80 -5.21
C LEU A 540 20.58 16.17 -5.31
N VAL A 541 21.91 16.27 -5.14
CA VAL A 541 22.66 17.50 -5.38
C VAL A 541 22.51 17.97 -6.83
N LYS A 542 22.62 17.04 -7.79
CA LYS A 542 22.43 17.34 -9.23
C LYS A 542 21.00 17.74 -9.56
N ALA A 543 19.99 17.08 -8.94
CA ALA A 543 18.59 17.47 -9.10
C ALA A 543 18.35 18.91 -8.62
N TRP A 544 18.84 19.26 -7.42
CA TRP A 544 18.73 20.60 -6.88
C TRP A 544 19.43 21.64 -7.79
N GLN A 545 20.65 21.31 -8.28
CA GLN A 545 21.38 22.18 -9.19
C GLN A 545 20.64 22.35 -10.52
N TYR A 546 20.05 21.28 -11.07
CA TYR A 546 19.23 21.35 -12.28
C TYR A 546 18.03 22.29 -12.09
N VAL A 547 17.36 22.21 -10.94
CA VAL A 547 16.24 23.12 -10.58
C VAL A 547 16.72 24.56 -10.54
N HIS A 548 17.84 24.83 -9.86
CA HIS A 548 18.43 26.15 -9.74
C HIS A 548 18.76 26.79 -11.11
N ASP A 549 19.27 25.97 -12.03
CA ASP A 549 19.78 26.44 -13.32
C ASP A 549 18.69 26.60 -14.41
N ASN A 550 17.53 25.90 -14.25
CA ASN A 550 16.55 25.78 -15.33
C ASN A 550 15.17 26.33 -15.00
N PHE A 551 14.84 26.62 -13.73
CA PHE A 551 13.53 27.10 -13.34
C PHE A 551 13.59 28.47 -12.62
N ASP A 552 13.58 29.55 -13.38
CA ASP A 552 13.65 30.93 -12.86
C ASP A 552 12.51 31.29 -11.88
N PHE A 553 11.41 30.54 -11.90
CA PHE A 553 10.27 30.74 -11.01
C PHE A 553 10.44 30.02 -9.65
N ILE A 554 11.55 29.30 -9.41
CA ILE A 554 11.85 28.64 -8.13
C ILE A 554 12.94 29.44 -7.39
N ASP A 555 12.62 29.89 -6.19
CA ASP A 555 13.59 30.54 -5.28
C ASP A 555 14.32 29.44 -4.48
N THR A 556 15.42 28.99 -5.05
CA THR A 556 16.28 27.97 -4.39
C THR A 556 17.05 28.49 -3.18
N ASP A 557 17.12 29.82 -2.97
CA ASP A 557 17.68 30.42 -1.75
C ASP A 557 16.71 30.25 -0.55
N ASN A 558 15.43 30.00 -0.82
CA ASN A 558 14.39 29.69 0.17
C ASN A 558 13.94 28.23 0.10
N SER A 559 14.88 27.31 -0.11
CA SER A 559 14.61 25.88 -0.11
C SER A 559 14.41 25.32 1.30
N VAL A 560 13.48 24.37 1.44
CA VAL A 560 13.31 23.48 2.60
C VAL A 560 13.30 22.04 2.11
N ALA A 561 13.63 21.06 2.98
CA ALA A 561 13.63 19.67 2.58
C ALA A 561 12.96 18.77 3.61
N ALA A 562 12.30 17.70 3.13
CA ALA A 562 11.59 16.77 3.95
C ALA A 562 11.70 15.33 3.40
N GLY A 563 11.69 14.32 4.29
CA GLY A 563 11.70 12.93 3.90
C GLY A 563 11.38 12.00 5.06
N ALA A 564 10.98 10.76 4.74
CA ALA A 564 10.65 9.73 5.69
C ALA A 564 11.48 8.46 5.45
N SER A 565 11.69 7.64 6.51
CA SER A 565 12.41 6.37 6.42
C SER A 565 13.82 6.59 5.83
N TYR A 566 14.18 5.92 4.74
CA TYR A 566 15.41 6.24 4.02
C TYR A 566 15.51 7.73 3.64
N GLY A 567 14.41 8.36 3.24
CA GLY A 567 14.40 9.80 2.96
C GLY A 567 14.78 10.64 4.18
N ALA A 568 14.41 10.23 5.39
CA ALA A 568 14.82 10.89 6.63
C ALA A 568 16.30 10.63 6.98
N PHE A 569 16.81 9.42 6.68
CA PHE A 569 18.25 9.16 6.70
C PHE A 569 18.97 10.17 5.80
N MET A 570 18.53 10.32 4.56
CA MET A 570 19.15 11.23 3.59
C MET A 570 19.03 12.70 4.04
N ILE A 571 17.92 13.13 4.64
CA ILE A 571 17.78 14.46 5.27
C ILE A 571 18.85 14.68 6.35
N THR A 572 19.07 13.67 7.22
CA THR A 572 20.09 13.74 8.27
C THR A 572 21.51 13.67 7.71
N TRP A 573 21.70 12.90 6.63
CA TRP A 573 22.96 12.88 5.88
C TRP A 573 23.30 14.24 5.25
N ILE A 574 22.31 14.86 4.65
CA ILE A 574 22.37 16.23 4.09
C ILE A 574 22.66 17.26 5.21
N GLN A 575 22.03 17.14 6.37
CA GLN A 575 22.30 18.00 7.53
C GLN A 575 23.81 18.03 7.87
N GLY A 576 24.48 16.89 7.76
CA GLY A 576 25.92 16.73 7.98
C GLY A 576 26.81 17.07 6.78
N SER A 577 26.37 17.93 5.86
CA SER A 577 27.10 18.31 4.64
C SER A 577 26.90 19.78 4.26
N GLU A 578 27.71 20.29 3.36
CA GLU A 578 27.56 21.63 2.80
C GLU A 578 26.22 21.79 2.03
N PHE A 579 25.71 20.73 1.45
CA PHE A 579 24.40 20.75 0.77
C PHE A 579 23.27 21.07 1.74
N GLY A 580 23.38 20.63 3.01
CA GLY A 580 22.41 20.99 4.05
C GLY A 580 22.30 22.49 4.32
N ARG A 581 23.31 23.29 3.96
CA ARG A 581 23.30 24.76 4.11
C ARG A 581 22.47 25.45 3.02
N LYS A 582 22.05 24.71 1.99
CA LYS A 582 21.12 25.20 0.98
C LYS A 582 19.68 25.29 1.50
N PHE A 583 19.36 24.57 2.57
CA PHE A 583 18.01 24.49 3.12
C PHE A 583 17.84 25.35 4.36
N LYS A 584 16.71 26.06 4.46
CA LYS A 584 16.34 26.87 5.63
C LYS A 584 15.80 26.03 6.77
N ALA A 585 15.17 24.89 6.49
CA ALA A 585 14.68 23.93 7.44
C ALA A 585 14.68 22.51 6.87
N LEU A 586 14.76 21.53 7.75
CA LEU A 586 14.74 20.12 7.44
C LEU A 586 13.63 19.43 8.25
N VAL A 587 13.03 18.39 7.69
CA VAL A 587 12.09 17.49 8.37
C VAL A 587 12.52 16.05 8.11
N SER A 588 12.77 15.29 9.19
CA SER A 588 13.07 13.86 9.16
C SER A 588 12.01 13.08 9.93
N HIS A 589 11.39 12.10 9.29
CA HIS A 589 10.34 11.26 9.87
C HIS A 589 10.79 9.78 9.81
N ASP A 590 10.88 9.13 10.96
CA ASP A 590 11.17 7.69 11.15
C ASP A 590 12.46 7.20 10.45
N GLY A 591 13.53 8.02 10.49
CA GLY A 591 14.78 7.69 9.82
C GLY A 591 15.82 7.04 10.72
N PRO A 592 16.68 6.15 10.20
CA PRO A 592 17.85 5.67 10.94
C PRO A 592 18.86 6.81 11.13
N PHE A 593 19.58 6.76 12.25
CA PHE A 593 20.57 7.77 12.62
C PHE A 593 21.95 7.16 12.85
N VAL A 594 22.03 6.11 13.65
CA VAL A 594 23.27 5.40 13.98
C VAL A 594 23.35 4.13 13.16
N GLY A 595 24.37 3.97 12.33
CA GLY A 595 24.52 2.81 11.44
C GLY A 595 24.54 1.48 12.20
N ASP A 596 25.30 1.38 13.30
CA ASP A 596 25.34 0.16 14.12
C ASP A 596 23.98 -0.22 14.73
N ALA A 597 23.06 0.72 14.92
CA ALA A 597 21.73 0.48 15.47
C ALA A 597 20.76 -0.15 14.46
N MET A 598 21.12 -0.21 13.18
CA MET A 598 20.31 -0.87 12.17
C MET A 598 20.07 -2.36 12.42
N ILE A 599 20.90 -3.00 13.27
CA ILE A 599 20.67 -4.37 13.74
C ILE A 599 19.41 -4.50 14.65
N GLU A 600 18.84 -3.39 15.10
CA GLU A 600 17.63 -3.36 15.94
C GLU A 600 16.33 -3.37 15.11
N THR A 601 16.43 -3.32 13.77
CA THR A 601 15.29 -3.45 12.86
C THR A 601 14.63 -4.82 12.99
N ASP A 602 13.38 -4.92 12.63
CA ASP A 602 12.62 -6.16 12.63
C ASP A 602 13.04 -7.10 11.46
N GLU A 603 13.31 -6.55 10.28
CA GLU A 603 13.60 -7.29 9.04
C GLU A 603 15.09 -7.25 8.70
N LEU A 604 15.85 -8.26 9.18
CA LEU A 604 17.28 -8.31 8.99
C LEU A 604 17.70 -8.54 7.52
N TRP A 605 16.88 -9.25 6.72
CA TRP A 605 17.19 -9.46 5.29
C TRP A 605 17.42 -8.14 4.53
N PHE A 606 16.67 -7.09 4.87
CA PHE A 606 16.77 -5.79 4.22
C PHE A 606 18.17 -5.17 4.41
N ILE A 607 18.61 -5.07 5.65
CA ILE A 607 19.91 -4.46 5.96
C ILE A 607 21.08 -5.38 5.60
N GLU A 608 20.92 -6.71 5.75
CA GLU A 608 21.96 -7.69 5.37
C GLU A 608 22.20 -7.68 3.86
N HIS A 609 21.15 -7.56 3.05
CA HIS A 609 21.28 -7.34 1.62
C HIS A 609 21.94 -5.98 1.30
N ASP A 610 21.40 -4.89 1.83
CA ASP A 610 21.84 -3.53 1.48
C ASP A 610 23.28 -3.25 1.95
N PHE A 611 23.72 -3.87 3.05
CA PHE A 611 25.09 -3.73 3.55
C PHE A 611 25.99 -4.91 3.18
N ASN A 612 25.51 -5.79 2.28
CA ASN A 612 26.25 -6.90 1.68
C ASN A 612 26.79 -7.91 2.71
N GLY A 613 26.03 -8.18 3.75
CA GLY A 613 26.34 -9.18 4.78
C GLY A 613 25.86 -8.79 6.18
N THR A 614 26.05 -9.72 7.12
CA THR A 614 25.69 -9.54 8.51
C THR A 614 26.52 -8.45 9.19
N PHE A 615 26.01 -7.87 10.26
CA PHE A 615 26.66 -6.82 11.02
C PHE A 615 28.11 -7.11 11.43
N TRP A 616 28.45 -8.35 11.79
CA TRP A 616 29.81 -8.75 12.17
C TRP A 616 30.74 -9.08 10.98
N GLU A 617 30.19 -9.32 9.81
CA GLU A 617 30.97 -9.59 8.57
C GLU A 617 31.31 -8.31 7.82
N THR A 618 30.37 -7.36 7.76
CA THR A 618 30.44 -6.14 6.93
C THR A 618 30.31 -4.86 7.75
N ARG A 619 30.81 -4.83 8.95
CA ARG A 619 30.67 -3.71 9.88
C ARG A 619 31.09 -2.35 9.28
N ASP A 620 32.07 -2.33 8.39
CA ASP A 620 32.47 -1.09 7.72
C ASP A 620 31.36 -0.53 6.82
N ALA A 621 30.50 -1.36 6.23
CA ALA A 621 29.34 -0.90 5.46
C ALA A 621 28.31 -0.22 6.35
N TYR A 622 28.04 -0.77 7.53
CA TYR A 622 27.17 -0.14 8.55
C TYR A 622 27.72 1.21 9.00
N HIS A 623 29.04 1.33 9.20
CA HIS A 623 29.69 2.59 9.56
C HIS A 623 29.68 3.61 8.42
N ASN A 624 29.80 3.17 7.16
CA ASN A 624 29.79 4.08 6.01
C ASN A 624 28.40 4.71 5.76
N THR A 625 27.35 4.10 6.32
CA THR A 625 25.98 4.63 6.30
C THR A 625 25.61 5.35 7.61
N ASP A 626 26.56 5.62 8.48
CA ASP A 626 26.33 6.25 9.78
C ASP A 626 26.22 7.78 9.65
N ALA A 627 24.99 8.30 9.77
CA ALA A 627 24.75 9.74 9.79
C ALA A 627 25.19 10.40 11.11
N SER A 628 25.49 9.62 12.18
CA SER A 628 25.94 10.08 13.49
C SER A 628 27.44 10.28 13.60
N GLY A 629 28.21 10.00 12.53
CA GLY A 629 29.67 10.17 12.52
C GLY A 629 30.11 11.58 12.93
N PRO A 630 31.22 11.72 13.68
CA PRO A 630 31.61 13.01 14.24
C PRO A 630 31.87 14.08 13.18
N GLU A 631 32.40 13.71 12.00
CA GLU A 631 32.65 14.64 10.89
C GLU A 631 31.34 15.22 10.32
N ARG A 632 30.21 14.51 10.44
CA ARG A 632 28.89 14.97 10.02
C ARG A 632 28.21 15.78 11.11
N VAL A 633 28.13 15.23 12.31
CA VAL A 633 27.47 15.86 13.46
C VAL A 633 28.07 17.25 13.77
N LEU A 634 29.38 17.44 13.59
CA LEU A 634 30.02 18.74 13.76
C LEU A 634 29.56 19.81 12.77
N GLN A 635 28.93 19.43 11.65
CA GLN A 635 28.39 20.33 10.65
C GLN A 635 26.91 20.68 10.88
N PHE A 636 26.22 19.99 11.76
CA PHE A 636 24.79 20.21 12.02
C PHE A 636 24.52 21.65 12.45
N SER A 637 23.67 22.35 11.68
CA SER A 637 23.33 23.75 11.94
C SER A 637 22.00 24.20 11.32
N THR A 638 21.41 23.46 10.38
CA THR A 638 20.11 23.80 9.79
C THR A 638 18.99 23.39 10.76
N PRO A 639 17.99 24.23 11.05
CA PRO A 639 16.83 23.88 11.89
C PRO A 639 16.18 22.58 11.41
N GLN A 640 15.89 21.65 12.34
CA GLN A 640 15.36 20.31 11.98
C GLN A 640 14.22 19.86 12.90
N LEU A 641 13.09 19.49 12.28
CA LEU A 641 12.00 18.77 12.93
C LEU A 641 12.29 17.27 12.82
N VAL A 642 12.27 16.57 13.95
CA VAL A 642 12.40 15.11 14.02
C VAL A 642 11.07 14.53 14.44
N ILE A 643 10.57 13.57 13.69
CA ILE A 643 9.29 12.88 13.95
C ILE A 643 9.58 11.39 14.10
N HIS A 644 9.00 10.75 15.13
CA HIS A 644 9.14 9.30 15.32
C HIS A 644 8.02 8.73 16.19
N SER A 645 7.53 7.54 15.83
CA SER A 645 6.46 6.85 16.52
C SER A 645 7.00 5.73 17.43
N ASP A 646 6.29 5.43 18.56
CA ASP A 646 6.78 4.45 19.55
C ASP A 646 6.66 2.99 19.08
N ASN A 647 5.67 2.69 18.22
CA ASN A 647 5.45 1.33 17.70
C ASN A 647 6.19 1.07 16.38
N ASP A 648 7.07 1.97 15.96
CA ASP A 648 7.94 1.74 14.82
C ASP A 648 9.02 0.70 15.16
N TYR A 649 8.85 -0.52 14.64
CA TYR A 649 9.85 -1.58 14.79
C TYR A 649 10.68 -1.78 13.53
N ARG A 650 10.27 -1.13 12.44
CA ARG A 650 11.10 -1.02 11.22
C ARG A 650 12.36 -0.18 11.50
N ILE A 651 12.17 1.01 12.06
CA ILE A 651 13.25 1.88 12.57
C ILE A 651 12.89 2.29 14.00
N PRO A 652 13.52 1.73 15.03
CA PRO A 652 13.13 1.97 16.42
C PRO A 652 13.21 3.44 16.83
N VAL A 653 12.26 3.90 17.65
CA VAL A 653 12.12 5.28 18.13
C VAL A 653 13.41 5.84 18.77
N SER A 654 14.30 4.95 19.26
CA SER A 654 15.62 5.33 19.81
C SER A 654 16.48 6.10 18.80
N ALA A 655 16.31 5.84 17.49
CA ALA A 655 17.02 6.57 16.43
C ALA A 655 16.62 8.06 16.40
N GLY A 656 15.30 8.35 16.42
CA GLY A 656 14.79 9.72 16.47
C GLY A 656 15.17 10.46 17.75
N ILE A 657 15.08 9.79 18.90
CA ILE A 657 15.51 10.35 20.20
C ILE A 657 17.00 10.68 20.17
N GLY A 658 17.84 9.78 19.64
CA GLY A 658 19.28 10.00 19.52
C GLY A 658 19.62 11.19 18.63
N LEU A 659 18.98 11.30 17.46
CA LEU A 659 19.14 12.45 16.57
C LEU A 659 18.73 13.77 17.26
N PHE A 660 17.56 13.79 17.90
CA PHE A 660 17.09 14.99 18.61
C PHE A 660 18.03 15.42 19.73
N ASN A 661 18.55 14.49 20.54
CA ASN A 661 19.52 14.77 21.58
C ASN A 661 20.79 15.44 21.01
N VAL A 662 21.30 14.91 19.91
CA VAL A 662 22.50 15.49 19.25
C VAL A 662 22.23 16.89 18.72
N LEU A 663 21.08 17.13 18.07
CA LEU A 663 20.69 18.46 17.60
C LEU A 663 20.61 19.47 18.73
N GLN A 664 20.00 19.08 19.88
CA GLN A 664 19.88 19.94 21.05
C GLN A 664 21.25 20.24 21.71
N GLU A 665 22.11 19.22 21.88
CA GLU A 665 23.47 19.42 22.40
C GLU A 665 24.33 20.30 21.49
N ARG A 666 24.10 20.23 20.16
CA ARG A 666 24.77 21.10 19.18
C ARG A 666 24.19 22.52 19.16
N GLY A 667 23.10 22.80 19.90
CA GLY A 667 22.40 24.08 19.88
C GLY A 667 21.70 24.36 18.52
N VAL A 668 21.38 23.34 17.75
CA VAL A 668 20.61 23.45 16.51
C VAL A 668 19.14 23.61 16.87
N PRO A 669 18.43 24.63 16.35
CA PRO A 669 16.99 24.73 16.55
C PRO A 669 16.31 23.45 16.09
N SER A 670 15.64 22.75 17.00
CA SER A 670 15.02 21.48 16.69
C SER A 670 13.79 21.22 17.55
N ARG A 671 12.88 20.39 17.02
CA ARG A 671 11.67 19.90 17.67
C ARG A 671 11.60 18.39 17.52
N PHE A 672 11.10 17.70 18.54
CA PHE A 672 10.75 16.28 18.46
C PHE A 672 9.24 16.13 18.53
N LEU A 673 8.64 15.52 17.52
CA LEU A 673 7.23 15.16 17.47
C LEU A 673 7.11 13.65 17.60
N ASN A 674 6.41 13.18 18.64
CA ASN A 674 6.28 11.77 18.93
C ASN A 674 4.81 11.34 18.90
N PHE A 675 4.55 10.19 18.29
CA PHE A 675 3.24 9.54 18.29
C PHE A 675 3.34 8.19 19.03
N PRO A 676 2.79 8.08 20.24
CA PRO A 676 2.95 6.88 21.09
C PRO A 676 2.12 5.68 20.60
N ASP A 677 1.20 5.88 19.69
CA ASP A 677 0.22 4.91 19.24
C ASP A 677 0.19 4.71 17.70
N GLU A 678 1.20 5.22 17.00
CA GLU A 678 1.46 4.99 15.57
C GLU A 678 2.71 4.11 15.39
N ASP A 679 2.82 3.54 14.19
CA ASP A 679 3.95 2.72 13.73
C ASP A 679 4.90 3.54 12.82
N HIS A 680 5.54 2.87 11.84
CA HIS A 680 6.38 3.53 10.82
C HIS A 680 5.57 4.52 9.95
N TRP A 681 4.25 4.47 10.01
CA TRP A 681 3.33 5.36 9.29
C TRP A 681 2.35 6.05 10.25
N VAL A 682 2.21 7.35 10.13
CA VAL A 682 1.16 8.10 10.84
C VAL A 682 -0.11 8.07 9.99
N THR A 683 -1.07 7.23 10.39
CA THR A 683 -2.25 6.92 9.59
C THR A 683 -3.57 7.27 10.23
N LYS A 684 -3.62 7.40 11.57
CA LYS A 684 -4.83 7.86 12.27
C LYS A 684 -5.11 9.31 11.88
N GLN A 685 -6.35 9.63 11.58
CA GLN A 685 -6.74 10.91 10.97
C GLN A 685 -6.36 12.12 11.83
N GLU A 686 -6.60 12.05 13.14
CA GLU A 686 -6.24 13.12 14.08
C GLU A 686 -4.71 13.29 14.19
N ASN A 687 -3.98 12.19 14.27
CA ASN A 687 -2.52 12.21 14.29
C ASN A 687 -1.95 12.73 12.96
N SER A 688 -2.56 12.34 11.85
CA SER A 688 -2.21 12.83 10.50
C SER A 688 -2.41 14.34 10.39
N LEU A 689 -3.50 14.89 10.94
CA LEU A 689 -3.72 16.32 10.97
C LEU A 689 -2.63 17.05 11.76
N VAL A 690 -2.34 16.59 12.98
CA VAL A 690 -1.25 17.14 13.81
C VAL A 690 0.10 17.05 13.09
N TRP A 691 0.37 15.92 12.44
CA TRP A 691 1.59 15.72 11.66
C TRP A 691 1.74 16.78 10.56
N HIS A 692 0.71 16.98 9.74
CA HIS A 692 0.72 17.97 8.66
C HIS A 692 0.89 19.39 9.20
N GLN A 693 0.15 19.76 10.25
CA GLN A 693 0.25 21.09 10.87
C GLN A 693 1.65 21.37 11.40
N GLN A 694 2.28 20.39 12.07
CA GLN A 694 3.63 20.55 12.62
C GLN A 694 4.68 20.62 11.50
N VAL A 695 4.57 19.79 10.48
CA VAL A 695 5.50 19.79 9.35
C VAL A 695 5.40 21.10 8.54
N LEU A 696 4.19 21.44 8.11
CA LEU A 696 3.97 22.65 7.31
C LEU A 696 4.33 23.92 8.11
N GLY A 697 3.90 24.00 9.37
CA GLY A 697 4.24 25.12 10.24
C GLY A 697 5.75 25.25 10.49
N TRP A 698 6.48 24.11 10.59
CA TRP A 698 7.94 24.14 10.70
C TRP A 698 8.59 24.68 9.42
N LEU A 699 8.19 24.19 8.27
CA LEU A 699 8.72 24.62 6.97
C LEU A 699 8.42 26.11 6.72
N ASN A 700 7.17 26.54 6.89
CA ASN A 700 6.71 27.92 6.69
C ASN A 700 7.47 28.92 7.57
N ARG A 701 7.69 28.57 8.84
CA ARG A 701 8.42 29.39 9.80
C ARG A 701 9.81 29.81 9.33
N TYR A 702 10.53 28.90 8.68
CA TYR A 702 11.93 29.14 8.28
C TYR A 702 12.06 29.60 6.82
N SER A 703 11.12 29.29 5.95
CA SER A 703 11.10 29.78 4.56
C SER A 703 10.49 31.17 4.42
N GLY A 704 9.80 31.68 5.45
CA GLY A 704 9.10 32.94 5.40
C GLY A 704 7.84 32.92 4.53
N VAL A 705 7.31 31.76 4.23
CA VAL A 705 5.99 31.60 3.60
C VAL A 705 4.94 32.06 4.61
N GLU A 706 4.15 33.08 4.26
CA GLU A 706 2.95 33.42 5.02
C GLU A 706 1.94 32.28 4.88
N GLU A 707 1.31 31.90 5.98
CA GLU A 707 0.28 30.88 5.95
C GLU A 707 -0.82 31.27 4.96
N ALA A 708 -0.98 30.49 3.89
CA ALA A 708 -2.02 30.74 2.88
C ALA A 708 -3.42 30.45 3.46
N ASN A 709 -3.51 29.73 4.58
CA ASN A 709 -4.73 29.39 5.29
C ASN A 709 -4.67 29.90 6.74
N PRO A 710 -5.47 30.95 7.10
CA PRO A 710 -5.50 31.46 8.47
C PRO A 710 -6.07 30.48 9.51
N ASP A 711 -6.70 29.37 9.06
CA ASP A 711 -7.19 28.27 9.90
C ASP A 711 -6.14 27.19 10.13
N ALA A 712 -4.97 27.27 9.48
CA ALA A 712 -3.83 26.43 9.84
C ALA A 712 -3.40 26.78 11.28
N VAL A 713 -3.52 25.81 12.18
CA VAL A 713 -3.26 25.99 13.60
C VAL A 713 -1.84 26.52 13.80
N SER A 714 -1.72 27.68 14.45
CA SER A 714 -0.44 28.23 14.86
C SER A 714 0.35 27.19 15.67
N LEU A 715 1.67 27.13 15.47
CA LEU A 715 2.56 26.25 16.26
C LEU A 715 2.42 26.44 17.79
N ASP A 716 1.85 27.55 18.22
CA ASP A 716 1.65 27.92 19.63
C ASP A 716 0.29 27.42 20.19
N ASP A 717 -0.66 27.01 19.30
CA ASP A 717 -2.03 26.57 19.68
C ASP A 717 -2.19 25.03 19.68
N THR A 718 -1.10 24.28 19.69
CA THR A 718 -1.15 22.82 19.68
C THR A 718 -1.87 22.24 20.88
N ILE A 719 -2.73 21.27 20.65
CA ILE A 719 -3.58 20.54 21.62
C ILE A 719 -2.77 19.89 22.75
N ASN A 720 -1.49 19.61 22.52
CA ASN A 720 -0.56 19.15 23.55
C ASN A 720 0.41 20.27 23.93
N PRO A 721 0.45 20.69 25.20
CA PRO A 721 1.43 21.67 25.63
C PRO A 721 2.84 21.15 25.32
N VAL A 722 3.64 21.98 24.68
CA VAL A 722 5.09 21.73 24.56
C VAL A 722 5.61 21.46 25.98
N VAL A 723 6.09 20.24 26.22
CA VAL A 723 6.70 19.90 27.52
C VAL A 723 8.05 20.61 27.56
N ASN A 724 8.03 21.84 28.01
CA ASN A 724 9.27 22.61 28.27
C ASN A 724 9.69 22.40 29.71
N ILE A 725 10.60 21.46 29.94
CA ILE A 725 11.09 21.09 31.27
C ILE A 725 11.95 22.22 31.88
N ASN A 726 12.37 23.19 31.08
CA ASN A 726 13.25 24.30 31.50
C ASN A 726 12.53 25.67 31.61
N ALA A 727 11.19 25.70 31.57
CA ALA A 727 10.40 26.92 31.75
C ALA A 727 10.12 27.22 33.25
#